data_e6ff3e01f3bda23263af6ae26138413c
#
_entry.id   e6ff3e01f3bda23263af6ae26138413c
#
_cell.length_a   1.000
_cell.length_b   1.000
_cell.length_c   1.000
_cell.angle_alpha   90.00
_cell.angle_beta   90.00
_cell.angle_gamma   90.00
#
_symmetry.space_group_name_H-M   'P 1'
#
loop_
_entity.id
_entity.type
_entity.pdbx_description
1 polymer ?
#
loop_
_entity_poly.entity_id
_entity_poly.type
_entity_poly.pdbx_seq_one_letter_code
_entity_poly.pdbx_strand_id
1 'polypeptide(L)'
;LRRQRQMCIRDRFWMMPTDENLYGQWPKCGEIDIMEVMGQETNKAYGTIHYGEPHDQSQGTCTVDAKNNFADQYHTYACDWEPGKITWYIDGVKFHEESDWFSAKSGQGEVAYPAPFDQPFYMILNLAVGGSWVGYPDDSTTYADQQFAVDYVKVYQKDSYDENVEKPVKNVILREPDTTGNYINNGDFSIAENLSDDKNWKFLTTLDGDGKAEIKNHEMVISTVNMGTADYSIQLVQPDVPLQKGGTYKVTFDAYADEARTMIADISGPDHNYTRYWKDTKVELGTQKTTYTYVFQMTGSDDANGRLEFNLGNAASTAAVHLSNVRIEKTGYEEIKEDTTKKVLADGNYVYNGSFQEGKNRLGYWDITKPENATTEVTGLEDGRRLKVVSPKGTVVTAGQQGLALSEDTEYVLSFSAQANEAETMTVHVAGQEFQAELTNEKKNYRFSFQTAADLTDKNISFDLGLGTTVYLDDVRIDEDSLIKNGSFNAGMAGFEVYCYTPSNVTYVVDSLNEDNAADFTINDTGEADWHIQLKQTGVKLEQGQWYRLSLKMKSSIDRKVSYALQRDGSTHKDADGNEDWTPYCQETVDLTDEYHTITKEFQMKEDTDPETIFNIAMGAVGGEQITQQHRICMDDIVLEKIKAPEIKPEETGKNLLTNGDFSDGTNGWGINTNADQKATTVVTHGGIVFQVTNPGENDWDVQLIQNGFTLEKGCKYRVKFKVTSTKARTIKLGLMDNNCQTWYGGADISLAEAKEKEVSCEFTMQKDTDNDSKMLISMGKINGENTPASDITLTNFSLETVSYTHLR
;
A
#
# COMPACT_ATOMS: atom_id res chain seq x y z
N LEU A 1 34.65 -15.75 -23.88
CA LEU A 1 33.69 -15.19 -24.83
C LEU A 1 34.39 -14.52 -26.00
N ARG A 2 33.83 -14.67 -27.20
CA ARG A 2 34.35 -14.06 -28.44
C ARG A 2 33.24 -13.41 -29.23
N ARG A 3 33.53 -12.28 -29.86
CA ARG A 3 32.59 -11.49 -30.60
C ARG A 3 33.10 -10.89 -31.90
N GLN A 4 32.22 -10.52 -32.82
CA GLN A 4 32.51 -9.72 -34.02
C GLN A 4 31.82 -8.36 -33.97
N ARG A 5 32.36 -7.34 -34.64
CA ARG A 5 31.92 -5.95 -34.61
C ARG A 5 30.52 -5.79 -35.19
N GLN A 6 29.60 -5.22 -34.41
CA GLN A 6 28.33 -4.75 -34.93
C GLN A 6 27.76 -3.59 -34.09
N MET A 7 27.15 -2.61 -34.75
CA MET A 7 26.48 -1.52 -34.08
C MET A 7 25.14 -1.98 -33.48
N CYS A 8 24.68 -1.30 -32.46
CA CYS A 8 23.38 -1.49 -31.82
C CYS A 8 23.18 -2.85 -31.12
N ILE A 9 24.25 -3.53 -30.70
CA ILE A 9 24.16 -4.76 -29.91
C ILE A 9 25.06 -4.65 -28.68
N ARG A 10 24.67 -5.39 -27.63
CA ARG A 10 25.36 -5.47 -26.34
C ARG A 10 25.41 -6.92 -25.90
N ASP A 11 26.60 -7.47 -25.81
CA ASP A 11 26.83 -8.80 -25.24
C ASP A 11 26.86 -8.68 -23.72
N ARG A 12 26.12 -9.54 -23.03
CA ARG A 12 26.00 -9.51 -21.56
C ARG A 12 26.21 -10.89 -20.95
N PHE A 13 26.96 -10.89 -19.85
CA PHE A 13 26.98 -11.93 -18.83
C PHE A 13 26.70 -11.27 -17.49
N TRP A 14 25.56 -11.58 -16.91
CA TRP A 14 25.04 -10.86 -15.77
C TRP A 14 24.18 -11.74 -14.87
N MET A 15 23.76 -11.22 -13.74
CA MET A 15 22.98 -11.95 -12.75
C MET A 15 21.85 -11.10 -12.19
N MET A 16 20.71 -11.76 -11.94
CA MET A 16 19.54 -11.22 -11.25
C MET A 16 19.24 -12.07 -10.02
N PRO A 17 18.62 -11.52 -8.98
CA PRO A 17 18.22 -12.26 -7.79
C PRO A 17 17.12 -13.28 -8.11
N THR A 18 17.14 -14.42 -7.42
CA THR A 18 16.11 -15.45 -7.57
C THR A 18 14.77 -15.03 -6.98
N ASP A 19 14.79 -14.14 -5.99
CA ASP A 19 13.59 -13.51 -5.41
C ASP A 19 13.72 -11.99 -5.46
N GLU A 20 13.11 -11.38 -6.49
CA GLU A 20 13.08 -9.93 -6.63
C GLU A 20 12.18 -9.24 -5.59
N ASN A 21 11.32 -9.98 -4.88
CA ASN A 21 10.42 -9.39 -3.89
C ASN A 21 11.08 -9.25 -2.51
N LEU A 22 12.19 -9.94 -2.25
CA LEU A 22 12.85 -9.87 -0.94
C LEU A 22 13.19 -8.43 -0.54
N TYR A 23 13.76 -7.66 -1.47
CA TYR A 23 14.09 -6.24 -1.29
C TYR A 23 13.25 -5.29 -2.15
N GLY A 24 12.40 -5.83 -3.01
CA GLY A 24 11.56 -5.10 -3.95
C GLY A 24 12.09 -5.16 -5.37
N GLN A 25 11.28 -4.76 -6.32
CA GLN A 25 11.57 -4.82 -7.75
C GLN A 25 12.83 -4.02 -8.12
N TRP A 26 13.41 -4.36 -9.26
CA TRP A 26 14.58 -3.65 -9.78
C TRP A 26 14.41 -2.12 -9.72
N PRO A 27 15.43 -1.33 -9.29
CA PRO A 27 16.82 -1.74 -9.01
C PRO A 27 17.07 -2.19 -7.56
N LYS A 28 16.10 -2.13 -6.67
CA LYS A 28 16.23 -2.45 -5.23
C LYS A 28 16.70 -3.86 -4.96
N CYS A 29 16.26 -4.82 -5.80
CA CYS A 29 16.65 -6.22 -5.68
C CYS A 29 18.11 -6.48 -6.06
N GLY A 30 18.78 -5.53 -6.72
CA GLY A 30 20.15 -5.68 -7.20
C GLY A 30 20.27 -6.33 -8.58
N GLU A 31 21.32 -6.00 -9.31
CA GLU A 31 21.79 -6.63 -10.55
C GLU A 31 23.31 -6.63 -10.54
N ILE A 32 23.94 -7.71 -10.97
CA ILE A 32 25.40 -7.82 -11.09
C ILE A 32 25.74 -8.11 -12.54
N ASP A 33 26.31 -7.15 -13.25
CA ASP A 33 26.80 -7.31 -14.60
C ASP A 33 28.27 -7.70 -14.56
N ILE A 34 28.56 -8.96 -14.85
CA ILE A 34 29.92 -9.50 -14.87
C ILE A 34 30.66 -8.98 -16.09
N MET A 35 29.95 -8.87 -17.22
CA MET A 35 30.49 -8.33 -18.47
C MET A 35 29.40 -7.71 -19.33
N GLU A 36 29.66 -6.51 -19.83
CA GLU A 36 28.94 -5.88 -20.92
C GLU A 36 29.95 -5.36 -21.96
N VAL A 37 29.72 -5.68 -23.25
CA VAL A 37 30.55 -5.18 -24.34
C VAL A 37 29.66 -4.66 -25.44
N MET A 38 29.79 -3.40 -25.80
CA MET A 38 29.01 -2.76 -26.87
C MET A 38 29.65 -3.00 -28.24
N GLY A 39 28.78 -3.18 -29.25
CA GLY A 39 29.18 -3.40 -30.63
C GLY A 39 29.98 -2.28 -31.25
N GLN A 40 29.64 -1.08 -30.91
CA GLN A 40 30.33 0.11 -31.38
C GLN A 40 31.66 0.39 -30.67
N GLU A 41 31.89 -0.20 -29.48
CA GLU A 41 33.09 0.02 -28.66
C GLU A 41 33.73 -1.30 -28.20
N THR A 42 34.07 -2.15 -29.13
CA THR A 42 34.59 -3.51 -28.82
C THR A 42 35.93 -3.55 -28.08
N ASN A 43 36.56 -2.43 -27.87
CA ASN A 43 37.77 -2.30 -27.06
C ASN A 43 37.49 -1.91 -25.60
N LYS A 44 36.21 -1.80 -25.23
CA LYS A 44 35.77 -1.53 -23.85
C LYS A 44 34.86 -2.65 -23.35
N ALA A 45 35.07 -3.04 -22.12
CA ALA A 45 34.19 -3.93 -21.36
C ALA A 45 33.83 -3.25 -20.04
N TYR A 46 32.61 -3.46 -19.60
CA TYR A 46 32.06 -2.90 -18.38
C TYR A 46 31.72 -4.00 -17.40
N GLY A 47 31.92 -3.74 -16.12
CA GLY A 47 31.41 -4.52 -15.00
C GLY A 47 30.66 -3.58 -14.08
N THR A 48 29.41 -3.91 -13.75
CA THR A 48 28.51 -2.97 -13.10
C THR A 48 27.75 -3.67 -11.98
N ILE A 49 27.34 -2.94 -10.96
CA ILE A 49 26.21 -3.29 -10.09
C ILE A 49 25.17 -2.19 -10.17
N HIS A 50 23.88 -2.59 -10.17
CA HIS A 50 22.74 -1.69 -10.01
C HIS A 50 22.03 -2.01 -8.70
N TYR A 51 21.65 -0.95 -7.95
CA TYR A 51 21.08 -1.11 -6.61
C TYR A 51 20.27 0.13 -6.20
N GLY A 52 19.60 0.03 -5.06
CA GLY A 52 19.09 1.17 -4.31
C GLY A 52 17.76 1.75 -4.76
N GLU A 53 17.24 2.62 -3.92
CA GLU A 53 16.11 3.53 -4.19
C GLU A 53 16.44 4.86 -3.49
N PRO A 54 16.73 5.94 -4.22
CA PRO A 54 16.72 6.03 -5.68
C PRO A 54 17.77 5.10 -6.33
N HIS A 55 17.57 4.76 -7.61
CA HIS A 55 18.49 3.92 -8.36
C HIS A 55 19.91 4.50 -8.38
N ASP A 56 20.86 3.68 -7.98
CA ASP A 56 22.29 3.98 -8.09
C ASP A 56 23.04 2.80 -8.72
N GLN A 57 24.27 3.04 -9.13
CA GLN A 57 25.13 2.04 -9.76
C GLN A 57 26.60 2.30 -9.49
N SER A 58 27.41 1.26 -9.53
CA SER A 58 28.86 1.38 -9.59
C SER A 58 29.37 0.63 -10.82
N GLN A 59 30.06 1.33 -11.71
CA GLN A 59 30.54 0.80 -12.98
C GLN A 59 32.04 0.97 -13.14
N GLY A 60 32.73 -0.14 -13.34
CA GLY A 60 34.13 -0.14 -13.78
C GLY A 60 34.25 -0.40 -15.29
N THR A 61 35.24 0.22 -15.91
CA THR A 61 35.54 0.07 -17.33
C THR A 61 36.93 -0.49 -17.54
N CYS A 62 37.04 -1.53 -18.32
CA CYS A 62 38.32 -2.03 -18.85
C CYS A 62 38.46 -1.62 -20.31
N THR A 63 39.51 -0.84 -20.61
CA THR A 63 39.79 -0.38 -21.99
C THR A 63 41.11 -1.03 -22.45
N VAL A 64 41.08 -1.69 -23.60
CA VAL A 64 42.25 -2.29 -24.23
C VAL A 64 42.62 -1.56 -25.51
N ASP A 65 43.85 -1.81 -26.04
CA ASP A 65 44.26 -1.29 -27.33
C ASP A 65 43.27 -1.75 -28.41
N ALA A 66 42.89 -0.86 -29.32
CA ALA A 66 42.00 -1.16 -30.43
C ALA A 66 42.45 -2.36 -31.32
N LYS A 67 43.72 -2.75 -31.23
CA LYS A 67 44.26 -3.94 -31.91
C LYS A 67 44.04 -5.23 -31.13
N ASN A 68 43.72 -5.16 -29.85
CA ASN A 68 43.51 -6.31 -28.98
C ASN A 68 42.10 -6.20 -28.36
N ASN A 69 41.09 -5.97 -29.17
CA ASN A 69 39.73 -5.73 -28.70
C ASN A 69 39.03 -7.04 -28.29
N PHE A 70 38.00 -6.95 -27.50
CA PHE A 70 37.23 -8.05 -26.94
C PHE A 70 36.41 -8.84 -27.98
N ALA A 71 36.44 -8.43 -29.26
CA ALA A 71 35.78 -9.12 -30.37
C ALA A 71 36.67 -10.15 -31.11
N ASP A 72 37.99 -10.08 -30.97
CA ASP A 72 38.93 -10.82 -31.84
C ASP A 72 39.31 -12.20 -31.28
N GLN A 73 39.14 -12.43 -29.97
CA GLN A 73 39.52 -13.71 -29.32
C GLN A 73 38.65 -13.98 -28.10
N TYR A 74 38.80 -15.21 -27.54
CA TYR A 74 38.16 -15.52 -26.26
C TYR A 74 38.86 -14.82 -25.10
N HIS A 75 38.05 -14.26 -24.20
CA HIS A 75 38.50 -13.67 -22.95
C HIS A 75 37.79 -14.34 -21.78
N THR A 76 38.43 -14.37 -20.62
CA THR A 76 37.81 -14.84 -19.39
C THR A 76 37.31 -13.64 -18.60
N TYR A 77 36.00 -13.55 -18.43
CA TYR A 77 35.35 -12.60 -17.56
C TYR A 77 34.99 -13.27 -16.25
N ALA A 78 35.36 -12.69 -15.13
CA ALA A 78 35.12 -13.26 -13.82
C ALA A 78 34.68 -12.23 -12.82
N CYS A 79 33.89 -12.67 -11.84
CA CYS A 79 33.45 -11.89 -10.72
C CYS A 79 33.66 -12.70 -9.44
N ASP A 80 34.42 -12.14 -8.51
CA ASP A 80 34.44 -12.61 -7.12
C ASP A 80 33.37 -11.86 -6.34
N TRP A 81 32.36 -12.61 -5.91
CA TRP A 81 31.23 -12.08 -5.13
C TRP A 81 31.27 -12.66 -3.73
N GLU A 82 31.56 -11.81 -2.79
CA GLU A 82 31.64 -12.13 -1.35
C GLU A 82 30.73 -11.19 -0.54
N PRO A 83 30.33 -11.56 0.67
CA PRO A 83 29.60 -10.63 1.54
C PRO A 83 30.34 -9.29 1.65
N GLY A 84 29.66 -8.21 1.29
CA GLY A 84 30.20 -6.85 1.37
C GLY A 84 31.28 -6.48 0.35
N LYS A 85 31.57 -7.33 -0.65
CA LYS A 85 32.53 -6.98 -1.70
C LYS A 85 32.32 -7.74 -2.99
N ILE A 86 32.38 -7.02 -4.10
CA ILE A 86 32.33 -7.60 -5.45
C ILE A 86 33.55 -7.11 -6.22
N THR A 87 34.25 -8.00 -6.92
CA THR A 87 35.47 -7.68 -7.66
C THR A 87 35.42 -8.27 -9.06
N TRP A 88 35.71 -7.51 -10.09
CA TRP A 88 35.65 -7.90 -11.48
C TRP A 88 37.04 -8.08 -12.09
N TYR A 89 37.17 -9.11 -12.93
CA TYR A 89 38.42 -9.46 -13.61
C TYR A 89 38.17 -9.74 -15.08
N ILE A 90 39.17 -9.37 -15.91
CA ILE A 90 39.28 -9.83 -17.30
C ILE A 90 40.64 -10.45 -17.48
N ASP A 91 40.68 -11.69 -17.96
CA ASP A 91 41.89 -12.48 -18.14
C ASP A 91 42.76 -12.54 -16.86
N GLY A 92 42.12 -12.59 -15.70
CA GLY A 92 42.77 -12.63 -14.39
C GLY A 92 43.27 -11.28 -13.89
N VAL A 93 43.04 -10.19 -14.63
CA VAL A 93 43.43 -8.83 -14.22
C VAL A 93 42.22 -8.10 -13.64
N LYS A 94 42.34 -7.69 -12.37
CA LYS A 94 41.29 -6.88 -11.71
C LYS A 94 41.17 -5.53 -12.41
N PHE A 95 39.91 -5.10 -12.72
CA PHE A 95 39.64 -3.80 -13.29
C PHE A 95 38.61 -3.01 -12.50
N HIS A 96 37.78 -3.65 -11.65
CA HIS A 96 36.82 -2.97 -10.81
C HIS A 96 36.66 -3.70 -9.48
N GLU A 97 36.31 -3.00 -8.43
CA GLU A 97 35.97 -3.52 -7.11
C GLU A 97 35.01 -2.53 -6.44
N GLU A 98 33.93 -3.04 -5.87
CA GLU A 98 32.99 -2.23 -5.11
C GLU A 98 32.61 -2.91 -3.79
N SER A 99 32.39 -2.10 -2.78
CA SER A 99 32.01 -2.52 -1.43
C SER A 99 31.03 -1.53 -0.77
N ASP A 100 30.63 -0.50 -1.48
CA ASP A 100 29.69 0.52 -0.97
C ASP A 100 28.45 0.56 -1.83
N TRP A 101 27.38 0.02 -1.30
CA TRP A 101 26.05 0.02 -1.91
C TRP A 101 24.98 0.08 -0.83
N PHE A 102 23.74 0.22 -1.23
CA PHE A 102 22.58 0.24 -0.36
C PHE A 102 21.36 -0.36 -1.06
N SER A 103 20.36 -0.70 -0.28
CA SER A 103 19.04 -0.98 -0.79
C SER A 103 17.98 -0.39 0.14
N ALA A 104 16.78 -0.24 -0.38
CA ALA A 104 15.62 0.20 0.39
C ALA A 104 14.44 -0.71 0.11
N LYS A 105 13.71 -1.08 1.16
CA LYS A 105 12.50 -1.90 1.10
C LYS A 105 11.28 -1.05 1.38
N SER A 106 10.22 -1.25 0.63
CA SER A 106 8.98 -0.50 0.84
C SER A 106 8.48 -0.67 2.29
N GLY A 107 8.17 0.44 2.96
CA GLY A 107 7.82 0.48 4.37
C GLY A 107 9.03 0.49 5.33
N GLN A 108 10.09 -0.25 5.05
CA GLN A 108 11.27 -0.34 5.94
C GLN A 108 12.26 0.83 5.74
N GLY A 109 12.36 1.37 4.51
CA GLY A 109 13.43 2.28 4.15
C GLY A 109 14.73 1.54 3.83
N GLU A 110 15.89 2.07 4.29
CA GLU A 110 17.19 1.44 4.03
C GLU A 110 17.29 0.08 4.73
N VAL A 111 17.70 -0.93 3.96
CA VAL A 111 17.88 -2.31 4.42
C VAL A 111 19.30 -2.48 4.94
N ALA A 112 19.45 -3.34 5.96
CA ALA A 112 20.75 -3.59 6.56
C ALA A 112 21.76 -4.13 5.54
N TYR A 113 22.94 -3.49 5.48
CA TYR A 113 24.06 -3.94 4.64
C TYR A 113 24.46 -5.39 4.97
N PRO A 114 24.80 -6.26 4.01
CA PRO A 114 25.16 -5.97 2.62
C PRO A 114 24.03 -6.20 1.58
N ALA A 115 22.78 -6.04 1.95
CA ALA A 115 21.69 -6.05 0.95
C ALA A 115 21.95 -5.00 -0.17
N PRO A 116 21.55 -5.31 -1.44
CA PRO A 116 20.76 -6.46 -1.89
C PRO A 116 21.60 -7.65 -2.35
N PHE A 117 22.93 -7.59 -2.27
CA PHE A 117 23.83 -8.61 -2.79
C PHE A 117 24.15 -9.73 -1.79
N ASP A 118 23.21 -10.04 -0.91
CA ASP A 118 23.28 -11.07 0.12
C ASP A 118 22.22 -12.18 -0.04
N GLN A 119 21.60 -12.24 -1.22
CA GLN A 119 20.61 -13.24 -1.61
C GLN A 119 21.11 -14.08 -2.81
N PRO A 120 20.44 -15.21 -3.12
CA PRO A 120 20.78 -15.99 -4.33
C PRO A 120 20.50 -15.24 -5.62
N PHE A 121 21.41 -15.39 -6.60
CA PHE A 121 21.29 -14.82 -7.93
C PHE A 121 21.38 -15.92 -9.00
N TYR A 122 20.65 -15.78 -10.09
CA TYR A 122 20.76 -16.62 -11.26
C TYR A 122 21.48 -15.92 -12.40
N MET A 123 22.21 -16.67 -13.20
CA MET A 123 23.04 -16.16 -14.28
C MET A 123 22.27 -16.05 -15.59
N ILE A 124 22.53 -14.97 -16.33
CA ILE A 124 21.97 -14.71 -17.65
C ILE A 124 23.09 -14.45 -18.65
N LEU A 125 23.02 -15.09 -19.80
CA LEU A 125 23.86 -14.83 -20.94
C LEU A 125 22.98 -14.46 -22.12
N ASN A 126 23.14 -13.26 -22.66
CA ASN A 126 22.33 -12.81 -23.78
C ASN A 126 23.07 -11.81 -24.68
N LEU A 127 22.59 -11.70 -25.90
CA LEU A 127 22.94 -10.66 -26.84
C LEU A 127 21.72 -9.75 -26.98
N ALA A 128 21.82 -8.54 -26.44
CA ALA A 128 20.76 -7.53 -26.55
C ALA A 128 20.88 -6.78 -27.86
N VAL A 129 19.75 -6.51 -28.51
CA VAL A 129 19.67 -5.77 -29.77
C VAL A 129 18.88 -4.48 -29.57
N GLY A 130 19.51 -3.36 -29.86
CA GLY A 130 18.91 -2.04 -29.64
C GLY A 130 18.90 -1.57 -28.19
N GLY A 131 18.39 -0.38 -27.97
CA GLY A 131 18.26 0.26 -26.67
C GLY A 131 18.86 1.66 -26.63
N SER A 132 18.51 2.40 -25.58
CA SER A 132 18.92 3.79 -25.40
C SER A 132 20.46 3.96 -25.36
N TRP A 133 21.18 2.98 -24.82
CA TRP A 133 22.63 3.04 -24.68
C TRP A 133 23.38 2.68 -25.97
N VAL A 134 22.90 1.68 -26.70
CA VAL A 134 23.58 1.18 -27.92
C VAL A 134 22.98 1.72 -29.22
N GLY A 135 21.89 2.49 -29.16
CA GLY A 135 21.12 2.91 -30.30
C GLY A 135 20.17 1.83 -30.82
N TYR A 136 19.38 2.14 -31.82
CA TYR A 136 18.45 1.19 -32.42
C TYR A 136 18.97 0.69 -33.78
N PRO A 137 18.76 -0.62 -34.13
CA PRO A 137 19.14 -1.14 -35.42
C PRO A 137 18.38 -0.48 -36.57
N ASP A 138 19.04 -0.33 -37.71
CA ASP A 138 18.48 0.18 -38.96
C ASP A 138 18.77 -0.78 -40.14
N ASP A 139 18.44 -0.38 -41.35
CA ASP A 139 18.64 -1.18 -42.56
C ASP A 139 20.14 -1.50 -42.85
N SER A 140 21.07 -0.80 -42.21
CA SER A 140 22.52 -1.07 -42.31
C SER A 140 23.00 -2.12 -41.29
N THR A 141 22.16 -2.45 -40.31
CA THR A 141 22.49 -3.44 -39.28
C THR A 141 22.43 -4.85 -39.87
N THR A 142 23.53 -5.57 -39.88
CA THR A 142 23.59 -6.96 -40.40
C THR A 142 23.86 -7.94 -39.28
N TYR A 143 23.14 -9.05 -39.26
CA TYR A 143 23.27 -10.12 -38.28
C TYR A 143 24.00 -11.35 -38.85
N ALA A 144 24.37 -11.31 -40.13
CA ALA A 144 25.09 -12.38 -40.76
C ALA A 144 26.51 -12.52 -40.19
N ASP A 145 26.91 -13.74 -39.84
CA ASP A 145 28.23 -14.10 -39.31
C ASP A 145 28.57 -13.47 -37.94
N GLN A 146 27.57 -12.94 -37.20
CA GLN A 146 27.77 -12.43 -35.86
C GLN A 146 27.55 -13.54 -34.82
N GLN A 147 28.50 -13.70 -33.90
CA GLN A 147 28.43 -14.73 -32.90
C GLN A 147 28.85 -14.19 -31.52
N PHE A 148 28.00 -14.41 -30.53
CA PHE A 148 28.38 -14.38 -29.14
C PHE A 148 28.63 -15.80 -28.70
N ALA A 149 29.89 -16.18 -28.59
CA ALA A 149 30.29 -17.57 -28.35
C ALA A 149 30.79 -17.73 -26.91
N VAL A 150 30.26 -18.74 -26.24
CA VAL A 150 30.64 -19.10 -24.85
C VAL A 150 31.32 -20.47 -24.89
N ASP A 151 32.52 -20.57 -24.37
CA ASP A 151 33.28 -21.84 -24.27
C ASP A 151 32.87 -22.58 -22.98
N TYR A 152 32.91 -21.90 -21.86
CA TYR A 152 32.50 -22.46 -20.58
C TYR A 152 31.92 -21.39 -19.63
N VAL A 153 31.14 -21.87 -18.66
CA VAL A 153 30.76 -21.15 -17.44
C VAL A 153 31.20 -22.01 -16.25
N LYS A 154 31.90 -21.43 -15.28
CA LYS A 154 32.36 -22.13 -14.08
C LYS A 154 31.93 -21.31 -12.86
N VAL A 155 31.39 -21.99 -11.85
CA VAL A 155 31.05 -21.42 -10.57
C VAL A 155 31.86 -22.11 -9.49
N TYR A 156 32.42 -21.32 -8.61
CA TYR A 156 33.17 -21.80 -7.45
C TYR A 156 32.51 -21.23 -6.20
N GLN A 157 32.52 -22.02 -5.14
CA GLN A 157 32.00 -21.59 -3.84
C GLN A 157 33.04 -21.94 -2.78
N LYS A 158 33.21 -21.03 -1.81
CA LYS A 158 34.04 -21.30 -0.60
C LYS A 158 33.23 -22.19 0.35
N ASP A 159 33.97 -22.92 1.21
CA ASP A 159 33.34 -23.73 2.26
C ASP A 159 32.57 -22.88 3.27
N SER A 160 32.99 -21.64 3.46
CA SER A 160 32.33 -20.64 4.33
C SER A 160 32.70 -19.22 3.91
N TYR A 161 31.83 -18.27 4.29
CA TYR A 161 32.04 -16.84 4.12
C TYR A 161 31.98 -16.14 5.48
N ASP A 162 32.72 -15.06 5.62
CA ASP A 162 32.55 -14.14 6.76
C ASP A 162 31.37 -13.20 6.49
N GLU A 163 30.28 -13.41 7.21
CA GLU A 163 29.09 -12.55 7.11
C GLU A 163 29.11 -11.39 8.12
N ASN A 164 30.23 -11.25 8.89
CA ASN A 164 30.44 -10.15 9.82
C ASN A 164 30.96 -8.90 9.11
N VAL A 165 30.21 -8.40 8.16
CA VAL A 165 30.59 -7.26 7.32
C VAL A 165 29.84 -5.99 7.70
N GLU A 166 30.54 -4.87 7.58
CA GLU A 166 29.99 -3.53 7.81
C GLU A 166 30.15 -2.69 6.54
N LYS A 167 29.20 -1.78 6.31
CA LYS A 167 29.27 -0.84 5.20
C LYS A 167 30.52 0.04 5.37
N PRO A 168 31.37 0.18 4.35
CA PRO A 168 32.51 1.08 4.42
C PRO A 168 32.08 2.54 4.65
N VAL A 169 32.81 3.24 5.49
CA VAL A 169 32.64 4.68 5.66
C VAL A 169 33.55 5.37 4.62
N LYS A 170 32.95 5.92 3.56
CA LYS A 170 33.66 6.76 2.59
C LYS A 170 33.82 8.17 3.15
N ASN A 171 35.04 8.61 3.34
CA ASN A 171 35.33 10.01 3.65
C ASN A 171 35.40 10.81 2.34
N VAL A 172 34.33 11.49 1.99
CA VAL A 172 34.28 12.38 0.82
C VAL A 172 35.01 13.70 1.19
N ILE A 173 36.07 14.03 0.45
CA ILE A 173 36.80 15.29 0.65
C ILE A 173 36.17 16.34 -0.25
N LEU A 174 35.46 17.26 0.36
CA LEU A 174 34.86 18.40 -0.34
C LEU A 174 35.89 19.52 -0.48
N ARG A 175 36.09 20.03 -1.70
CA ARG A 175 36.95 21.21 -1.91
C ARG A 175 36.28 22.45 -1.33
N GLU A 176 37.13 23.41 -0.91
CA GLU A 176 36.67 24.72 -0.46
C GLU A 176 36.24 25.62 -1.65
N PRO A 177 35.32 26.55 -1.42
CA PRO A 177 34.97 27.55 -2.41
C PRO A 177 36.14 28.50 -2.67
N ASP A 178 36.03 29.34 -3.68
CA ASP A 178 36.96 30.43 -3.91
C ASP A 178 36.92 31.49 -2.79
N THR A 179 37.79 32.49 -2.83
CA THR A 179 37.87 33.57 -1.83
C THR A 179 36.60 34.42 -1.74
N THR A 180 35.65 34.29 -2.66
CA THR A 180 34.36 34.98 -2.68
C THR A 180 33.22 34.08 -2.19
N GLY A 181 33.50 32.85 -1.82
CA GLY A 181 32.51 31.84 -1.40
C GLY A 181 31.84 31.11 -2.57
N ASN A 182 32.34 31.30 -3.81
CA ASN A 182 31.77 30.63 -4.98
C ASN A 182 32.38 29.25 -5.22
N TYR A 183 31.56 28.24 -5.48
CA TYR A 183 31.99 26.92 -5.90
C TYR A 183 32.14 26.76 -7.43
N ILE A 184 31.67 27.74 -8.22
CA ILE A 184 31.75 27.68 -9.68
C ILE A 184 33.07 28.31 -10.12
N ASN A 185 33.84 27.57 -10.92
CA ASN A 185 35.06 28.06 -11.53
C ASN A 185 34.71 28.83 -12.81
N ASN A 186 35.40 29.96 -13.04
CA ASN A 186 35.18 30.83 -14.21
C ASN A 186 33.69 31.14 -14.47
N GLY A 187 32.89 31.36 -13.42
CA GLY A 187 31.48 31.70 -13.56
C GLY A 187 31.19 33.07 -14.13
N ASP A 188 32.19 33.98 -14.13
CA ASP A 188 32.15 35.29 -14.78
C ASP A 188 32.63 35.26 -16.24
N PHE A 189 33.03 34.10 -16.74
CA PHE A 189 33.54 33.85 -18.08
C PHE A 189 34.67 34.81 -18.51
N SER A 190 35.52 35.20 -17.54
CA SER A 190 36.64 36.07 -17.77
C SER A 190 37.82 35.36 -18.45
N ILE A 191 37.87 34.05 -18.41
CA ILE A 191 38.92 33.19 -18.96
C ILE A 191 38.34 32.40 -20.15
N ALA A 192 39.03 32.43 -21.28
CA ALA A 192 38.69 31.60 -22.42
C ALA A 192 39.03 30.11 -22.11
N GLU A 193 38.13 29.20 -22.46
CA GLU A 193 38.25 27.77 -22.20
C GLU A 193 38.05 26.93 -23.45
N ASN A 194 38.65 25.73 -23.45
CA ASN A 194 38.31 24.67 -24.37
C ASN A 194 37.13 23.90 -23.79
N LEU A 195 35.92 24.08 -24.33
CA LEU A 195 34.67 23.49 -23.84
C LEU A 195 34.50 22.00 -24.19
N SER A 196 35.52 21.37 -24.75
CA SER A 196 35.57 19.94 -25.04
C SER A 196 36.33 19.12 -23.98
N ASP A 197 36.97 19.78 -23.03
CA ASP A 197 37.60 19.12 -21.87
C ASP A 197 36.73 19.28 -20.62
N ASP A 198 37.03 18.52 -19.56
CA ASP A 198 36.23 18.48 -18.32
C ASP A 198 36.79 19.39 -17.22
N LYS A 199 37.69 20.33 -17.55
CA LYS A 199 38.41 21.10 -16.53
C LYS A 199 37.51 22.07 -15.73
N ASN A 200 36.75 22.92 -16.41
CA ASN A 200 35.76 23.79 -15.77
C ASN A 200 34.41 23.67 -16.48
N TRP A 201 34.21 24.28 -17.63
CA TRP A 201 33.00 24.20 -18.40
C TRP A 201 33.12 23.21 -19.56
N LYS A 202 32.08 22.40 -19.79
CA LYS A 202 31.98 21.48 -20.91
C LYS A 202 30.67 21.69 -21.67
N PHE A 203 30.74 21.71 -22.99
CA PHE A 203 29.58 21.73 -23.85
C PHE A 203 29.38 20.38 -24.50
N LEU A 204 28.18 19.83 -24.35
CA LEU A 204 27.81 18.47 -24.77
C LEU A 204 26.63 18.55 -25.73
N THR A 205 26.64 17.67 -26.76
CA THR A 205 25.51 17.43 -27.63
C THR A 205 25.29 15.92 -27.79
N THR A 206 24.02 15.52 -27.80
CA THR A 206 23.62 14.12 -27.97
C THR A 206 22.19 14.03 -28.55
N LEU A 207 21.71 12.85 -28.89
CA LEU A 207 20.31 12.63 -29.35
C LEU A 207 19.86 13.64 -30.42
N ASP A 208 20.65 13.74 -31.48
CA ASP A 208 20.47 14.68 -32.60
C ASP A 208 20.56 16.19 -32.24
N GLY A 209 20.91 16.50 -30.99
CA GLY A 209 21.23 17.87 -30.63
C GLY A 209 22.48 18.38 -31.36
N ASP A 210 22.42 19.58 -31.89
CA ASP A 210 23.54 20.23 -32.59
C ASP A 210 23.62 21.73 -32.20
N GLY A 211 24.80 22.20 -31.94
CA GLY A 211 25.06 23.57 -31.55
C GLY A 211 26.51 23.82 -31.19
N LYS A 212 26.78 25.01 -30.70
CA LYS A 212 28.09 25.41 -30.21
C LYS A 212 27.98 26.38 -29.05
N ALA A 213 28.94 26.32 -28.17
CA ALA A 213 29.13 27.32 -27.12
C ALA A 213 30.47 27.99 -27.26
N GLU A 214 30.54 29.27 -26.92
CA GLU A 214 31.77 30.07 -26.94
C GLU A 214 31.71 31.19 -25.90
N ILE A 215 32.85 31.49 -25.30
CA ILE A 215 33.00 32.64 -24.38
C ILE A 215 33.31 33.91 -25.18
N LYS A 216 32.44 34.92 -25.05
CA LYS A 216 32.57 36.22 -25.67
C LYS A 216 32.20 37.32 -24.70
N ASN A 217 33.06 38.33 -24.54
CA ASN A 217 32.77 39.51 -23.74
C ASN A 217 32.29 39.21 -22.30
N HIS A 218 32.88 38.24 -21.63
CA HIS A 218 32.49 37.75 -20.30
C HIS A 218 31.10 37.12 -20.25
N GLU A 219 30.64 36.53 -21.35
CA GLU A 219 29.42 35.77 -21.45
C GLU A 219 29.67 34.42 -22.15
N MET A 220 29.03 33.40 -21.69
CA MET A 220 28.90 32.13 -22.40
C MET A 220 27.71 32.25 -23.38
N VAL A 221 27.99 32.17 -24.65
CA VAL A 221 26.98 32.25 -25.72
C VAL A 221 26.79 30.90 -26.32
N ILE A 222 25.57 30.36 -26.18
CA ILE A 222 25.18 29.02 -26.64
C ILE A 222 24.24 29.19 -27.83
N SER A 223 24.71 28.78 -29.01
CA SER A 223 23.95 28.82 -30.28
C SER A 223 23.48 27.40 -30.61
N THR A 224 22.21 27.24 -30.88
CA THR A 224 21.57 25.94 -31.16
C THR A 224 21.23 25.88 -32.65
N VAL A 225 21.52 24.74 -33.29
CA VAL A 225 21.19 24.45 -34.69
C VAL A 225 20.02 23.47 -34.72
N ASN A 226 20.12 22.37 -33.94
CA ASN A 226 19.08 21.37 -33.73
C ASN A 226 18.90 21.11 -32.24
N MET A 227 17.65 21.11 -31.79
CA MET A 227 17.33 20.97 -30.36
C MET A 227 17.50 19.53 -29.84
N GLY A 228 17.54 18.53 -30.72
CA GLY A 228 17.49 17.14 -30.30
C GLY A 228 16.13 16.72 -29.71
N THR A 229 16.07 15.54 -29.10
CA THR A 229 14.84 14.91 -28.65
C THR A 229 14.64 14.91 -27.14
N ALA A 230 15.64 15.31 -26.37
CA ALA A 230 15.61 15.40 -24.91
C ALA A 230 16.16 16.75 -24.44
N ASP A 231 15.78 17.17 -23.24
CA ASP A 231 16.24 18.43 -22.65
C ASP A 231 17.77 18.50 -22.58
N TYR A 232 18.42 17.38 -22.26
CA TYR A 232 19.87 17.22 -22.20
C TYR A 232 20.53 16.96 -23.58
N SER A 233 19.78 17.03 -24.68
CA SER A 233 20.39 16.92 -26.02
C SER A 233 21.40 18.03 -26.32
N ILE A 234 21.30 19.14 -25.61
CA ILE A 234 22.27 20.26 -25.63
C ILE A 234 22.48 20.69 -24.20
N GLN A 235 23.72 20.57 -23.71
CA GLN A 235 24.05 20.87 -22.32
C GLN A 235 25.31 21.77 -22.23
N LEU A 236 25.27 22.75 -21.34
CA LEU A 236 26.44 23.36 -20.77
C LEU A 236 26.58 22.91 -19.33
N VAL A 237 27.70 22.28 -18.98
CA VAL A 237 27.86 21.69 -17.65
C VAL A 237 29.14 22.12 -16.97
N GLN A 238 29.15 22.20 -15.65
CA GLN A 238 30.35 22.30 -14.83
C GLN A 238 30.40 21.19 -13.80
N PRO A 239 31.37 20.27 -13.87
CA PRO A 239 31.61 19.19 -12.90
C PRO A 239 32.26 19.70 -11.61
N ASP A 240 32.57 18.80 -10.70
CA ASP A 240 33.34 19.04 -9.46
C ASP A 240 32.73 20.10 -8.54
N VAL A 241 31.40 20.20 -8.51
CA VAL A 241 30.67 21.04 -7.56
C VAL A 241 30.51 20.27 -6.24
N PRO A 242 31.23 20.66 -5.17
CA PRO A 242 31.16 19.92 -3.90
C PRO A 242 29.86 20.24 -3.17
N LEU A 243 29.13 19.20 -2.78
CA LEU A 243 27.87 19.31 -2.06
C LEU A 243 27.94 18.53 -0.75
N GLN A 244 27.60 19.17 0.34
CA GLN A 244 27.56 18.58 1.68
C GLN A 244 26.11 18.26 2.08
N LYS A 245 25.84 17.05 2.57
CA LYS A 245 24.56 16.68 3.15
C LYS A 245 24.15 17.69 4.24
N GLY A 246 22.92 18.18 4.17
CA GLY A 246 22.42 19.22 5.06
C GLY A 246 22.83 20.65 4.68
N GLY A 247 23.71 20.83 3.70
CA GLY A 247 24.09 22.14 3.20
C GLY A 247 22.96 22.83 2.43
N THR A 248 22.70 24.11 2.72
CA THR A 248 21.81 24.94 1.91
C THR A 248 22.63 25.75 0.91
N TYR A 249 22.32 25.60 -0.35
CA TYR A 249 23.02 26.20 -1.46
C TYR A 249 22.15 27.21 -2.19
N LYS A 250 22.75 28.36 -2.55
CA LYS A 250 22.16 29.40 -3.39
C LYS A 250 22.85 29.39 -4.77
N VAL A 251 22.05 29.10 -5.81
CA VAL A 251 22.49 29.20 -7.22
C VAL A 251 22.05 30.55 -7.77
N THR A 252 22.96 31.27 -8.37
CA THR A 252 22.69 32.60 -8.99
C THR A 252 23.39 32.67 -10.33
N PHE A 253 22.68 33.16 -11.34
CA PHE A 253 23.26 33.44 -12.66
C PHE A 253 22.50 34.55 -13.39
N ASP A 254 23.15 35.26 -14.25
CA ASP A 254 22.53 36.19 -15.18
C ASP A 254 22.31 35.48 -16.52
N ALA A 255 21.08 35.56 -17.05
CA ALA A 255 20.79 34.98 -18.35
C ALA A 255 19.79 35.79 -19.16
N TYR A 256 19.88 35.67 -20.51
CA TYR A 256 18.88 36.13 -21.46
C TYR A 256 19.02 35.32 -22.75
N ALA A 257 18.10 35.49 -23.68
CA ALA A 257 18.17 34.88 -25.00
C ALA A 257 17.84 35.91 -26.10
N ASP A 258 18.29 35.66 -27.34
CA ASP A 258 18.01 36.57 -28.48
C ASP A 258 16.51 36.70 -28.76
N GLU A 259 15.73 35.62 -28.44
CA GLU A 259 14.26 35.60 -28.42
C GLU A 259 13.79 34.88 -27.16
N ALA A 260 12.58 35.22 -26.69
CA ALA A 260 12.04 34.56 -25.50
C ALA A 260 11.97 33.05 -25.68
N ARG A 261 12.55 32.28 -24.72
CA ARG A 261 12.59 30.82 -24.71
C ARG A 261 12.75 30.27 -23.30
N THR A 262 12.76 28.98 -23.18
CA THR A 262 13.03 28.28 -21.92
C THR A 262 14.33 27.50 -21.97
N MET A 263 14.90 27.24 -20.81
CA MET A 263 15.92 26.24 -20.54
C MET A 263 15.62 25.55 -19.21
N ILE A 264 16.28 24.43 -18.94
CA ILE A 264 16.24 23.78 -17.63
C ILE A 264 17.60 23.98 -16.96
N ALA A 265 17.60 24.27 -15.67
CA ALA A 265 18.79 24.29 -14.84
C ALA A 265 18.61 23.34 -13.66
N ASP A 266 19.65 22.58 -13.34
CA ASP A 266 19.65 21.60 -12.27
C ASP A 266 21.08 21.32 -11.75
N ILE A 267 21.17 20.52 -10.69
CA ILE A 267 22.44 19.94 -10.22
C ILE A 267 22.23 18.44 -10.03
N SER A 268 23.05 17.66 -10.72
CA SER A 268 23.04 16.19 -10.66
C SER A 268 24.30 15.64 -10.00
N GLY A 269 24.25 14.35 -9.60
CA GLY A 269 25.40 13.56 -9.19
C GLY A 269 25.79 12.56 -10.28
N PRO A 270 26.78 12.83 -11.13
CA PRO A 270 27.21 11.90 -12.19
C PRO A 270 27.62 10.52 -11.65
N ASP A 271 28.26 10.48 -10.48
CA ASP A 271 28.70 9.25 -9.82
C ASP A 271 27.55 8.49 -9.12
N HIS A 272 26.36 9.09 -9.09
CA HIS A 272 25.14 8.58 -8.46
C HIS A 272 23.99 8.52 -9.47
N ASN A 273 24.27 7.97 -10.63
CA ASN A 273 23.31 7.80 -11.74
C ASN A 273 22.55 9.08 -12.08
N TYR A 274 23.21 10.24 -12.02
CA TYR A 274 22.63 11.55 -12.28
C TYR A 274 21.43 11.90 -11.38
N THR A 275 21.42 11.41 -10.16
CA THR A 275 20.44 11.80 -9.14
C THR A 275 20.37 13.32 -9.02
N ARG A 276 19.16 13.89 -9.02
CA ARG A 276 18.96 15.34 -8.96
C ARG A 276 19.04 15.85 -7.52
N TYR A 277 20.12 16.54 -7.19
CA TYR A 277 20.29 17.23 -5.89
C TYR A 277 19.52 18.56 -5.86
N TRP A 278 19.56 19.31 -6.96
CA TRP A 278 18.61 20.37 -7.25
C TRP A 278 17.80 19.94 -8.47
N LYS A 279 16.49 19.76 -8.29
CA LYS A 279 15.59 19.23 -9.31
C LYS A 279 15.53 20.09 -10.56
N ASP A 280 15.24 19.48 -11.69
CA ASP A 280 15.00 20.13 -12.98
C ASP A 280 14.11 21.35 -12.80
N THR A 281 14.68 22.53 -13.05
CA THR A 281 14.00 23.81 -12.82
C THR A 281 13.89 24.56 -14.13
N LYS A 282 12.67 24.79 -14.57
CA LYS A 282 12.37 25.54 -15.77
C LYS A 282 12.69 27.02 -15.57
N VAL A 283 13.52 27.57 -16.44
CA VAL A 283 13.93 28.97 -16.45
C VAL A 283 13.34 29.64 -17.69
N GLU A 284 12.52 30.65 -17.50
CA GLU A 284 11.93 31.45 -18.58
C GLU A 284 12.91 32.60 -18.92
N LEU A 285 13.46 32.57 -20.13
CA LEU A 285 14.41 33.56 -20.62
C LEU A 285 13.70 34.62 -21.48
N GLY A 286 13.84 35.88 -21.07
CA GLY A 286 13.49 37.03 -21.91
C GLY A 286 14.68 37.52 -22.76
N THR A 287 14.46 38.61 -23.51
CA THR A 287 15.51 39.27 -24.33
C THR A 287 16.35 40.29 -23.53
N GLN A 288 16.05 40.48 -22.25
CA GLN A 288 16.80 41.37 -21.36
C GLN A 288 17.54 40.52 -20.33
N LYS A 289 18.80 40.88 -20.08
CA LYS A 289 19.60 40.23 -19.04
C LYS A 289 18.89 40.33 -17.70
N THR A 290 18.65 39.18 -17.09
CA THR A 290 17.93 39.02 -15.83
C THR A 290 18.76 38.12 -14.90
N THR A 291 18.84 38.48 -13.62
CA THR A 291 19.44 37.62 -12.58
C THR A 291 18.42 36.66 -12.05
N TYR A 292 18.75 35.39 -12.14
CA TYR A 292 17.97 34.29 -11.58
C TYR A 292 18.61 33.81 -10.28
N THR A 293 17.78 33.47 -9.29
CA THR A 293 18.27 33.01 -7.98
C THR A 293 17.39 31.86 -7.52
N TYR A 294 18.02 30.74 -7.14
CA TYR A 294 17.39 29.55 -6.61
C TYR A 294 18.09 29.10 -5.34
N VAL A 295 17.38 28.44 -4.47
CA VAL A 295 17.91 27.87 -3.23
C VAL A 295 17.43 26.41 -3.12
N PHE A 296 18.35 25.53 -2.74
CA PHE A 296 18.04 24.14 -2.45
C PHE A 296 18.84 23.64 -1.24
N GLN A 297 18.37 22.60 -0.60
CA GLN A 297 19.10 21.88 0.44
C GLN A 297 19.59 20.54 -0.11
N MET A 298 20.86 20.22 0.11
CA MET A 298 21.43 18.93 -0.23
C MET A 298 20.95 17.88 0.77
N THR A 299 20.07 16.99 0.32
CA THR A 299 19.50 15.90 1.15
C THR A 299 20.23 14.58 0.94
N GLY A 300 20.92 14.40 -0.20
CA GLY A 300 21.76 13.25 -0.49
C GLY A 300 23.05 13.22 0.34
N SER A 301 23.80 12.12 0.24
CA SER A 301 25.14 12.00 0.83
C SER A 301 26.10 13.07 0.31
N ASP A 302 27.18 13.30 1.04
CA ASP A 302 28.26 14.20 0.58
C ASP A 302 28.73 13.77 -0.80
N ASP A 303 28.82 14.73 -1.74
CA ASP A 303 29.30 14.49 -3.09
C ASP A 303 30.36 15.55 -3.48
N ALA A 304 31.54 15.08 -3.87
CA ALA A 304 32.63 15.95 -4.33
C ALA A 304 32.50 16.33 -5.81
N ASN A 305 31.71 15.57 -6.58
CA ASN A 305 31.57 15.63 -8.02
C ASN A 305 30.16 16.01 -8.50
N GLY A 306 29.42 16.79 -7.72
CA GLY A 306 28.16 17.32 -8.19
C GLY A 306 28.35 18.12 -9.50
N ARG A 307 27.36 18.11 -10.39
CA ARG A 307 27.45 18.74 -11.72
C ARG A 307 26.31 19.74 -11.91
N LEU A 308 26.66 21.02 -12.05
CA LEU A 308 25.70 22.03 -12.51
C LEU A 308 25.41 21.85 -13.99
N GLU A 309 24.17 21.87 -14.37
CA GLU A 309 23.69 21.66 -15.74
C GLU A 309 22.78 22.81 -16.19
N PHE A 310 22.98 23.26 -17.42
CA PHE A 310 22.06 24.08 -18.19
C PHE A 310 21.66 23.30 -19.44
N ASN A 311 20.42 22.86 -19.49
CA ASN A 311 19.84 21.99 -20.49
C ASN A 311 18.99 22.84 -21.46
N LEU A 312 19.34 22.84 -22.75
CA LEU A 312 18.76 23.69 -23.76
C LEU A 312 18.07 22.90 -24.88
N GLY A 313 18.11 21.55 -24.83
CA GLY A 313 17.49 20.67 -25.82
C GLY A 313 15.97 20.68 -25.72
N ASN A 314 15.31 20.03 -26.68
CA ASN A 314 13.83 19.81 -26.71
C ASN A 314 13.00 21.07 -26.36
N ALA A 315 13.51 22.26 -26.64
CA ALA A 315 12.84 23.51 -26.34
C ALA A 315 12.12 24.06 -27.60
N ALA A 316 11.23 25.02 -27.40
CA ALA A 316 10.41 25.57 -28.51
C ALA A 316 11.18 26.53 -29.44
N SER A 317 12.40 26.94 -29.08
CA SER A 317 13.19 27.93 -29.84
C SER A 317 14.67 27.59 -29.88
N THR A 318 15.33 27.84 -31.02
CA THR A 318 16.77 27.71 -31.22
C THR A 318 17.53 29.04 -30.95
N ALA A 319 16.85 30.07 -30.48
CA ALA A 319 17.47 31.36 -30.16
C ALA A 319 18.68 31.21 -29.25
N ALA A 320 19.76 31.94 -29.49
CA ALA A 320 20.98 31.86 -28.69
C ALA A 320 20.70 32.26 -27.23
N VAL A 321 21.33 31.54 -26.31
CA VAL A 321 21.26 31.78 -24.87
C VAL A 321 22.59 32.36 -24.41
N HIS A 322 22.50 33.38 -23.57
CA HIS A 322 23.61 34.08 -22.98
C HIS A 322 23.61 33.90 -21.45
N LEU A 323 24.72 33.43 -20.90
CA LEU A 323 24.90 33.20 -19.46
C LEU A 323 26.11 34.02 -18.97
N SER A 324 25.99 34.59 -17.79
CA SER A 324 27.10 35.26 -17.10
C SER A 324 26.89 35.22 -15.58
N ASN A 325 27.95 35.53 -14.82
CA ASN A 325 27.92 35.62 -13.35
C ASN A 325 27.34 34.40 -12.64
N VAL A 326 27.71 33.19 -13.08
CA VAL A 326 27.21 31.93 -12.50
C VAL A 326 27.91 31.69 -11.16
N ARG A 327 27.13 31.48 -10.13
CA ARG A 327 27.64 31.26 -8.76
C ARG A 327 26.82 30.16 -8.07
N ILE A 328 27.51 29.37 -7.26
CA ILE A 328 26.94 28.52 -6.23
C ILE A 328 27.61 28.85 -4.92
N GLU A 329 26.84 29.23 -3.93
CA GLU A 329 27.31 29.61 -2.60
C GLU A 329 26.59 28.76 -1.53
N LYS A 330 27.33 28.19 -0.60
CA LYS A 330 26.73 27.55 0.59
C LYS A 330 26.31 28.66 1.56
N THR A 331 25.01 28.76 1.80
CA THR A 331 24.41 29.83 2.62
C THR A 331 24.00 29.39 4.01
N GLY A 332 23.91 28.05 4.24
CA GLY A 332 23.52 27.48 5.52
C GLY A 332 23.90 26.02 5.62
N TYR A 333 23.69 25.48 6.80
CA TYR A 333 23.85 24.07 7.11
C TYR A 333 22.84 23.69 8.18
N GLU A 334 22.11 22.62 7.94
CA GLU A 334 21.23 21.99 8.91
C GLU A 334 21.50 20.48 8.88
N GLU A 335 21.82 19.93 10.03
CA GLU A 335 22.05 18.50 10.14
C GLU A 335 20.77 17.74 9.80
N ILE A 336 20.82 16.95 8.75
CA ILE A 336 19.72 16.06 8.40
C ILE A 336 19.81 14.84 9.31
N LYS A 337 18.92 14.80 10.29
CA LYS A 337 18.76 13.61 11.13
C LYS A 337 18.12 12.53 10.29
N GLU A 338 18.73 11.37 10.27
CA GLU A 338 18.11 10.19 9.68
C GLU A 338 16.87 9.82 10.49
N ASP A 339 15.76 9.63 9.81
CA ASP A 339 14.56 9.07 10.43
C ASP A 339 14.82 7.58 10.68
N THR A 340 15.23 7.27 11.91
CA THR A 340 15.45 5.89 12.35
C THR A 340 14.18 5.26 12.89
N THR A 341 13.04 5.93 12.80
CA THR A 341 11.75 5.42 13.24
C THR A 341 11.37 4.22 12.36
N LYS A 342 11.15 3.08 13.00
CA LYS A 342 10.68 1.90 12.28
C LYS A 342 9.29 2.16 11.70
N LYS A 343 9.06 1.63 10.51
CA LYS A 343 7.76 1.65 9.80
C LYS A 343 7.27 0.23 9.63
N VAL A 344 6.02 0.07 9.26
CA VAL A 344 5.45 -1.23 8.91
C VAL A 344 6.05 -1.71 7.59
N LEU A 345 6.44 -2.97 7.51
CA LEU A 345 6.92 -3.57 6.26
C LEU A 345 5.78 -3.68 5.23
N ALA A 346 6.13 -3.73 3.95
CA ALA A 346 5.15 -3.83 2.86
C ALA A 346 4.25 -5.07 2.93
N ASP A 347 4.70 -6.14 3.61
CA ASP A 347 3.93 -7.36 3.87
C ASP A 347 3.07 -7.30 5.15
N GLY A 348 3.00 -6.13 5.79
CA GLY A 348 2.25 -5.88 7.02
C GLY A 348 2.97 -6.28 8.31
N ASN A 349 4.21 -6.78 8.26
CA ASN A 349 4.97 -7.16 9.45
C ASN A 349 5.56 -5.92 10.13
N TYR A 350 5.48 -5.86 11.46
CA TYR A 350 6.08 -4.83 12.31
C TYR A 350 7.48 -5.20 12.82
N VAL A 351 7.90 -6.45 12.63
CA VAL A 351 9.21 -6.96 13.03
C VAL A 351 10.15 -7.01 11.85
N TYR A 352 11.28 -6.34 11.93
CA TYR A 352 12.30 -6.35 10.88
C TYR A 352 13.14 -7.62 10.97
N ASN A 353 13.52 -8.16 9.80
CA ASN A 353 14.36 -9.36 9.73
C ASN A 353 13.87 -10.52 10.63
N GLY A 354 12.57 -10.77 10.65
CA GLY A 354 11.98 -11.83 11.49
C GLY A 354 12.38 -13.25 11.09
N SER A 355 12.87 -13.45 9.87
CA SER A 355 13.38 -14.70 9.31
C SER A 355 14.92 -14.79 9.27
N PHE A 356 15.61 -13.85 9.90
CA PHE A 356 17.08 -13.84 10.05
C PHE A 356 17.84 -13.90 8.71
N GLN A 357 17.43 -13.12 7.73
CA GLN A 357 18.04 -13.07 6.41
C GLN A 357 19.00 -11.90 6.21
N GLU A 358 18.91 -10.84 7.03
CA GLU A 358 19.49 -9.54 6.74
C GLU A 358 20.60 -9.15 7.71
N GLY A 359 21.60 -8.43 7.18
CA GLY A 359 22.58 -7.70 7.95
C GLY A 359 23.74 -8.55 8.47
N LYS A 360 24.58 -7.91 9.30
CA LYS A 360 25.77 -8.49 9.92
C LYS A 360 25.42 -9.77 10.70
N ASN A 361 26.09 -10.87 10.38
CA ASN A 361 25.78 -12.20 10.93
C ASN A 361 24.31 -12.61 10.80
N ARG A 362 23.58 -12.04 9.85
CA ARG A 362 22.12 -12.24 9.66
C ARG A 362 21.27 -11.81 10.86
N LEU A 363 21.82 -10.99 11.74
CA LEU A 363 21.18 -10.45 12.95
C LEU A 363 20.83 -8.95 12.84
N GLY A 364 20.74 -8.43 11.61
CA GLY A 364 20.32 -7.04 11.40
C GLY A 364 19.03 -6.73 12.16
N TYR A 365 18.96 -5.57 12.82
CA TYR A 365 17.85 -5.08 13.63
C TYR A 365 17.60 -5.81 14.96
N TRP A 366 18.30 -6.92 15.23
CA TRP A 366 18.15 -7.67 16.48
C TRP A 366 19.21 -7.29 17.51
N ASP A 367 18.75 -6.84 18.66
CA ASP A 367 19.59 -6.64 19.85
C ASP A 367 19.73 -7.94 20.62
N ILE A 368 20.95 -8.46 20.69
CA ILE A 368 21.23 -9.70 21.42
C ILE A 368 21.99 -9.38 22.72
N THR A 369 21.35 -9.64 23.84
CA THR A 369 22.00 -9.55 25.16
C THR A 369 22.28 -10.94 25.69
N LYS A 370 23.56 -11.26 25.90
CA LYS A 370 23.98 -12.59 26.36
C LYS A 370 25.20 -12.56 27.28
N PRO A 371 25.32 -13.53 28.22
CA PRO A 371 26.54 -13.74 28.97
C PRO A 371 27.66 -14.34 28.08
N GLU A 372 28.92 -14.20 28.50
CA GLU A 372 30.09 -14.68 27.77
C GLU A 372 30.06 -16.19 27.43
N ASN A 373 29.45 -16.98 28.29
CA ASN A 373 29.37 -18.44 28.16
C ASN A 373 28.15 -18.93 27.37
N ALA A 374 27.37 -18.03 26.77
CA ALA A 374 26.31 -18.35 25.83
C ALA A 374 26.73 -18.04 24.38
N THR A 375 26.25 -18.84 23.46
CA THR A 375 26.49 -18.62 22.03
C THR A 375 25.20 -18.34 21.27
N THR A 376 25.30 -17.45 20.32
CA THR A 376 24.22 -17.13 19.39
C THR A 376 24.77 -17.12 17.98
N GLU A 377 24.10 -17.79 17.08
CA GLU A 377 24.44 -17.85 15.67
C GLU A 377 23.17 -18.02 14.85
N VAL A 378 23.16 -17.55 13.61
CA VAL A 378 22.14 -17.90 12.63
C VAL A 378 22.60 -19.14 11.88
N THR A 379 21.78 -20.18 11.85
CA THR A 379 22.06 -21.45 11.21
C THR A 379 21.05 -21.75 10.10
N GLY A 380 21.46 -22.55 9.13
CA GLY A 380 20.65 -22.90 7.95
C GLY A 380 21.02 -22.04 6.75
N LEU A 381 20.38 -22.32 5.63
CA LEU A 381 20.54 -21.60 4.37
C LEU A 381 19.18 -21.14 3.87
N GLU A 382 19.13 -19.97 3.29
CA GLU A 382 17.91 -19.40 2.69
C GLU A 382 16.69 -19.49 3.63
N ASP A 383 15.58 -20.02 3.15
CA ASP A 383 14.32 -20.16 3.92
C ASP A 383 14.43 -21.02 5.20
N GLY A 384 15.54 -21.73 5.37
CA GLY A 384 15.81 -22.52 6.56
C GLY A 384 16.66 -21.83 7.61
N ARG A 385 17.00 -20.54 7.43
CA ARG A 385 17.75 -19.77 8.43
C ARG A 385 16.92 -19.57 9.69
N ARG A 386 17.58 -19.70 10.83
CA ARG A 386 16.97 -19.49 12.15
C ARG A 386 18.02 -19.07 13.18
N LEU A 387 17.62 -18.27 14.12
CA LEU A 387 18.45 -17.94 15.27
C LEU A 387 18.61 -19.17 16.15
N LYS A 388 19.85 -19.60 16.40
CA LYS A 388 20.20 -20.65 17.35
C LYS A 388 20.87 -20.04 18.56
N VAL A 389 20.38 -20.35 19.73
CA VAL A 389 20.91 -19.92 21.01
C VAL A 389 21.28 -21.13 21.84
N VAL A 390 22.51 -21.15 22.34
CA VAL A 390 23.00 -22.18 23.29
C VAL A 390 23.44 -21.49 24.54
N SER A 391 22.79 -21.79 25.66
CA SER A 391 23.12 -21.19 26.93
C SER A 391 23.27 -22.24 28.05
N PRO A 392 24.13 -22.03 29.03
CA PRO A 392 24.19 -22.85 30.26
C PRO A 392 22.90 -22.72 31.07
N LYS A 393 22.62 -23.74 31.89
CA LYS A 393 21.47 -23.74 32.79
C LYS A 393 21.51 -22.56 33.75
N GLY A 394 20.39 -21.87 33.85
CA GLY A 394 20.21 -20.70 34.73
C GLY A 394 20.72 -19.38 34.12
N THR A 395 21.01 -19.37 32.83
CA THR A 395 21.38 -18.15 32.08
C THR A 395 20.36 -17.85 31.00
N VAL A 396 19.95 -16.60 30.92
CA VAL A 396 19.03 -16.11 29.91
C VAL A 396 19.82 -15.36 28.83
N VAL A 397 19.45 -15.58 27.58
CA VAL A 397 19.86 -14.77 26.43
C VAL A 397 18.61 -14.06 25.93
N THR A 398 18.66 -12.75 25.79
CA THR A 398 17.54 -11.98 25.29
C THR A 398 17.82 -11.56 23.86
N ALA A 399 16.89 -11.87 22.96
CA ALA A 399 16.85 -11.34 21.60
C ALA A 399 15.64 -10.43 21.43
N GLY A 400 15.83 -9.18 20.99
CA GLY A 400 14.73 -8.23 20.91
C GLY A 400 14.90 -7.16 19.85
N GLN A 401 13.85 -6.41 19.65
CA GLN A 401 13.81 -5.20 18.81
C GLN A 401 13.08 -4.08 19.54
N GLN A 402 13.58 -2.86 19.37
CA GLN A 402 13.02 -1.67 20.00
C GLN A 402 12.36 -0.76 18.97
N GLY A 403 11.43 0.07 19.44
CA GLY A 403 10.83 1.13 18.62
C GLY A 403 10.01 0.61 17.44
N LEU A 404 9.25 -0.49 17.63
CA LEU A 404 8.32 -0.98 16.61
C LEU A 404 7.25 0.08 16.29
N ALA A 405 6.77 0.10 15.07
CA ALA A 405 5.79 1.09 14.60
C ALA A 405 4.35 0.82 15.11
N LEU A 406 4.22 0.27 16.32
CA LEU A 406 2.93 -0.08 16.91
C LEU A 406 2.11 1.18 17.22
N SER A 407 0.82 1.15 16.87
CA SER A 407 -0.18 2.17 17.19
C SER A 407 -0.81 1.91 18.55
N GLU A 408 -1.39 2.95 19.17
CA GLU A 408 -2.15 2.86 20.41
C GLU A 408 -3.51 2.17 20.18
N ASP A 409 -4.07 1.56 21.21
CA ASP A 409 -5.41 0.95 21.25
C ASP A 409 -5.72 0.01 20.06
N THR A 410 -4.69 -0.70 19.56
CA THR A 410 -4.76 -1.52 18.34
C THR A 410 -4.58 -3.00 18.66
N GLU A 411 -5.35 -3.88 18.03
CA GLU A 411 -5.23 -5.33 18.17
C GLU A 411 -4.18 -5.90 17.22
N TYR A 412 -3.24 -6.65 17.76
CA TYR A 412 -2.14 -7.28 17.04
C TYR A 412 -2.06 -8.77 17.31
N VAL A 413 -1.39 -9.46 16.39
CA VAL A 413 -1.02 -10.87 16.56
C VAL A 413 0.48 -11.00 16.43
N LEU A 414 1.11 -11.48 17.47
CA LEU A 414 2.47 -11.99 17.45
C LEU A 414 2.46 -13.44 17.00
N SER A 415 3.22 -13.78 15.97
CA SER A 415 3.46 -15.15 15.52
C SER A 415 4.95 -15.41 15.34
N PHE A 416 5.38 -16.62 15.62
CA PHE A 416 6.76 -17.07 15.40
C PHE A 416 6.83 -18.60 15.38
N SER A 417 7.89 -19.15 14.85
CA SER A 417 8.21 -20.57 15.01
C SER A 417 9.37 -20.74 15.98
N ALA A 418 9.28 -21.73 16.85
CA ALA A 418 10.32 -22.04 17.82
C ALA A 418 10.44 -23.52 18.13
N GLN A 419 11.63 -23.93 18.60
CA GLN A 419 11.99 -25.29 18.98
C GLN A 419 13.06 -25.24 20.08
N ALA A 420 13.06 -26.18 21.02
CA ALA A 420 14.14 -26.40 21.97
C ALA A 420 14.54 -27.86 22.00
N ASN A 421 15.84 -28.16 22.21
CA ASN A 421 16.31 -29.55 22.26
C ASN A 421 15.73 -30.32 23.46
N GLU A 422 15.38 -29.63 24.53
CA GLU A 422 14.68 -30.16 25.72
C GLU A 422 13.44 -29.31 25.97
N ALA A 423 12.40 -29.88 26.59
CA ALA A 423 11.18 -29.13 26.90
C ALA A 423 11.48 -27.96 27.81
N GLU A 424 11.04 -26.75 27.43
CA GLU A 424 11.34 -25.50 28.10
C GLU A 424 10.21 -24.49 27.90
N THR A 425 10.04 -23.58 28.85
CA THR A 425 9.09 -22.45 28.71
C THR A 425 9.86 -21.19 28.38
N MET A 426 9.58 -20.64 27.21
CA MET A 426 10.13 -19.37 26.72
C MET A 426 9.18 -18.23 27.05
N THR A 427 9.72 -17.17 27.67
CA THR A 427 8.96 -15.94 27.92
C THR A 427 9.14 -14.99 26.75
N VAL A 428 8.03 -14.39 26.29
CA VAL A 428 8.01 -13.37 25.23
C VAL A 428 7.39 -12.11 25.80
N HIS A 429 8.08 -11.00 25.62
CA HIS A 429 7.61 -9.67 26.04
C HIS A 429 7.29 -8.86 24.78
N VAL A 430 6.12 -8.26 24.72
CA VAL A 430 5.72 -7.39 23.62
C VAL A 430 4.76 -6.30 24.11
N ALA A 431 5.06 -5.05 23.78
CA ALA A 431 4.22 -3.89 24.12
C ALA A 431 3.81 -3.85 25.62
N GLY A 432 4.75 -4.16 26.51
CA GLY A 432 4.53 -4.22 27.96
C GLY A 432 3.75 -5.43 28.46
N GLN A 433 3.41 -6.39 27.61
CA GLN A 433 2.72 -7.64 27.94
C GLN A 433 3.68 -8.83 27.91
N GLU A 434 3.35 -9.91 28.61
CA GLU A 434 4.16 -11.12 28.74
C GLU A 434 3.35 -12.35 28.32
N PHE A 435 3.96 -13.21 27.51
CA PHE A 435 3.40 -14.47 27.04
C PHE A 435 4.36 -15.62 27.28
N GLN A 436 3.82 -16.82 27.47
CA GLN A 436 4.59 -18.04 27.70
C GLN A 436 4.42 -18.99 26.52
N ALA A 437 5.53 -19.47 25.97
CA ALA A 437 5.55 -20.45 24.89
C ALA A 437 6.21 -21.75 25.36
N GLU A 438 5.44 -22.84 25.37
CA GLU A 438 5.93 -24.17 25.73
C GLU A 438 6.66 -24.79 24.56
N LEU A 439 7.98 -24.77 24.60
CA LEU A 439 8.86 -25.31 23.57
C LEU A 439 9.05 -26.81 23.74
N THR A 440 9.20 -27.49 22.62
CA THR A 440 9.50 -28.93 22.55
C THR A 440 10.63 -29.18 21.54
N ASN A 441 11.08 -30.42 21.39
CA ASN A 441 12.07 -30.82 20.39
C ASN A 441 11.52 -30.84 18.94
N GLU A 442 10.26 -30.44 18.72
CA GLU A 442 9.67 -30.25 17.40
C GLU A 442 9.46 -28.77 17.13
N LYS A 443 9.74 -28.31 15.89
CA LYS A 443 9.42 -26.93 15.46
C LYS A 443 7.90 -26.74 15.51
N LYS A 444 7.45 -25.74 16.24
CA LYS A 444 6.04 -25.36 16.36
C LYS A 444 5.85 -23.89 16.06
N ASN A 445 4.68 -23.57 15.55
CA ASN A 445 4.23 -22.20 15.35
C ASN A 445 3.42 -21.77 16.58
N TYR A 446 3.76 -20.61 17.10
CA TYR A 446 3.09 -19.96 18.23
C TYR A 446 2.35 -18.74 17.75
N ARG A 447 1.22 -18.42 18.38
CA ARG A 447 0.40 -17.26 18.04
C ARG A 447 -0.20 -16.68 19.31
N PHE A 448 -0.04 -15.37 19.51
CA PHE A 448 -0.56 -14.64 20.67
C PHE A 448 -1.24 -13.37 20.19
N SER A 449 -2.52 -13.19 20.46
CA SER A 449 -3.21 -11.92 20.22
C SER A 449 -3.02 -11.01 21.42
N PHE A 450 -2.80 -9.72 21.17
CA PHE A 450 -2.66 -8.70 22.20
C PHE A 450 -3.20 -7.36 21.70
N GLN A 451 -3.67 -6.53 22.64
CA GLN A 451 -4.07 -5.16 22.34
C GLN A 451 -3.09 -4.21 22.99
N THR A 452 -2.65 -3.21 22.29
CA THR A 452 -1.80 -2.14 22.80
C THR A 452 -2.59 -1.22 23.72
N ALA A 453 -1.91 -0.58 24.67
CA ALA A 453 -2.52 0.39 25.57
C ALA A 453 -2.85 1.70 24.82
N ALA A 454 -3.87 2.42 25.30
CA ALA A 454 -4.23 3.75 24.79
C ALA A 454 -3.17 4.84 25.07
N ASP A 455 -2.17 4.56 25.91
CA ASP A 455 -1.02 5.39 26.22
C ASP A 455 0.28 4.59 26.01
N LEU A 456 0.42 4.00 24.85
CA LEU A 456 1.49 3.07 24.49
C LEU A 456 2.87 3.74 24.59
N THR A 457 3.66 3.35 25.57
CA THR A 457 5.04 3.81 25.76
C THR A 457 6.08 2.75 25.45
N ASP A 458 5.74 1.48 25.61
CA ASP A 458 6.61 0.33 25.30
C ASP A 458 6.27 -0.20 23.91
N LYS A 459 7.12 0.11 22.94
CA LYS A 459 7.03 -0.35 21.54
C LYS A 459 8.12 -1.38 21.23
N ASN A 460 8.37 -2.32 22.13
CA ASN A 460 9.44 -3.29 22.03
C ASN A 460 8.91 -4.71 21.97
N ILE A 461 9.72 -5.60 21.38
CA ILE A 461 9.57 -7.05 21.50
C ILE A 461 10.86 -7.66 21.99
N SER A 462 10.78 -8.67 22.86
CA SER A 462 11.92 -9.49 23.23
C SER A 462 11.55 -10.92 23.61
N PHE A 463 12.48 -11.83 23.39
CA PHE A 463 12.37 -13.25 23.69
C PHE A 463 13.46 -13.63 24.69
N ASP A 464 13.08 -14.27 25.77
CA ASP A 464 14.01 -14.87 26.75
C ASP A 464 14.34 -16.30 26.31
N LEU A 465 15.52 -16.47 25.77
CA LEU A 465 15.99 -17.68 25.08
C LEU A 465 17.06 -18.38 25.92
N GLY A 466 17.25 -19.67 25.70
CA GLY A 466 18.44 -20.34 26.12
C GLY A 466 18.51 -20.74 27.58
N LEU A 467 17.42 -21.03 28.22
CA LEU A 467 17.28 -21.38 29.66
C LEU A 467 17.99 -22.69 30.11
N GLY A 468 19.10 -23.02 29.47
CA GLY A 468 19.92 -24.21 29.77
C GLY A 468 19.85 -25.29 28.71
N THR A 469 19.25 -24.97 27.57
CA THR A 469 19.14 -25.86 26.42
C THR A 469 19.51 -25.11 25.12
N THR A 470 19.49 -25.80 24.00
CA THR A 470 19.55 -25.13 22.69
C THR A 470 18.16 -24.76 22.24
N VAL A 471 17.95 -23.47 21.98
CA VAL A 471 16.70 -22.93 21.47
C VAL A 471 16.89 -22.41 20.07
N TYR A 472 15.89 -22.61 19.21
CA TYR A 472 15.82 -22.05 17.85
C TYR A 472 14.59 -21.17 17.75
N LEU A 473 14.73 -20.00 17.12
CA LEU A 473 13.67 -19.01 16.85
C LEU A 473 13.71 -18.62 15.38
N ASP A 474 12.53 -18.49 14.76
CA ASP A 474 12.40 -18.13 13.36
C ASP A 474 11.00 -17.57 13.05
N ASP A 475 10.81 -16.99 11.86
CA ASP A 475 9.53 -16.52 11.32
C ASP A 475 8.78 -15.56 12.26
N VAL A 476 9.51 -14.65 12.92
CA VAL A 476 8.91 -13.71 13.88
C VAL A 476 8.14 -12.61 13.13
N ARG A 477 6.86 -12.51 13.46
CA ARG A 477 5.96 -11.50 12.88
C ARG A 477 5.07 -10.89 13.96
N ILE A 478 4.80 -9.61 13.81
CA ILE A 478 3.67 -8.93 14.41
C ILE A 478 2.86 -8.38 13.25
N ASP A 479 1.59 -8.74 13.18
CA ASP A 479 0.64 -8.26 12.19
C ASP A 479 -0.56 -7.65 12.95
N GLU A 480 -1.28 -6.71 12.35
CA GLU A 480 -2.61 -6.33 12.87
C GLU A 480 -3.53 -7.55 12.88
N ASP A 481 -4.38 -7.71 13.89
CA ASP A 481 -5.34 -8.82 13.95
C ASP A 481 -6.50 -8.57 12.97
N SER A 482 -6.16 -8.41 11.72
CA SER A 482 -7.05 -8.10 10.61
C SER A 482 -6.80 -9.05 9.44
N LEU A 483 -7.88 -9.45 8.77
CA LEU A 483 -7.82 -10.18 7.50
C LEU A 483 -7.53 -9.25 6.31
N ILE A 484 -7.84 -7.95 6.45
CA ILE A 484 -7.38 -6.90 5.54
C ILE A 484 -5.96 -6.51 5.99
N LYS A 485 -5.00 -6.61 5.08
CA LYS A 485 -3.61 -6.28 5.37
C LYS A 485 -3.34 -4.80 5.13
N ASN A 486 -2.54 -4.18 6.01
CA ASN A 486 -2.16 -2.78 5.91
C ASN A 486 -3.38 -1.83 5.85
N GLY A 487 -4.45 -2.16 6.60
CA GLY A 487 -5.67 -1.35 6.61
C GLY A 487 -5.50 0.02 7.27
N SER A 488 -4.46 0.19 8.08
CA SER A 488 -3.99 1.46 8.65
C SER A 488 -3.11 2.28 7.69
N PHE A 489 -2.85 1.81 6.48
CA PHE A 489 -1.97 2.41 5.48
C PHE A 489 -0.56 2.78 5.96
N ASN A 490 -0.10 2.23 7.07
CA ASN A 490 1.23 2.48 7.64
C ASN A 490 2.38 2.04 6.70
N ALA A 491 2.12 1.09 5.80
CA ALA A 491 3.01 0.70 4.71
C ALA A 491 2.63 1.35 3.37
N GLY A 492 2.04 2.54 3.38
CA GLY A 492 1.54 3.20 2.18
C GLY A 492 0.40 2.38 1.54
N MET A 493 0.38 2.28 0.23
CA MET A 493 -0.64 1.53 -0.52
C MET A 493 -0.31 0.04 -0.70
N ALA A 494 0.70 -0.48 0.01
CA ALA A 494 1.09 -1.88 -0.12
C ALA A 494 -0.10 -2.82 0.17
N GLY A 495 -0.28 -3.83 -0.69
CA GLY A 495 -1.40 -4.78 -0.60
C GLY A 495 -2.72 -4.28 -1.19
N PHE A 496 -2.84 -3.00 -1.51
CA PHE A 496 -4.02 -2.44 -2.16
C PHE A 496 -3.78 -2.13 -3.63
N GLU A 497 -4.81 -2.32 -4.43
CA GLU A 497 -4.89 -1.96 -5.84
C GLU A 497 -5.93 -0.85 -6.03
N VAL A 498 -5.57 0.18 -6.79
CA VAL A 498 -6.54 1.19 -7.24
C VAL A 498 -6.92 0.92 -8.68
N TYR A 499 -8.18 0.63 -8.91
CA TYR A 499 -8.75 0.50 -10.24
C TYR A 499 -9.41 1.81 -10.66
N CYS A 500 -9.09 2.29 -11.85
CA CYS A 500 -9.71 3.47 -12.44
C CYS A 500 -10.08 3.20 -13.90
N TYR A 501 -11.38 3.16 -14.18
CA TYR A 501 -11.91 2.96 -15.54
C TYR A 501 -11.95 4.29 -16.31
N THR A 502 -11.55 4.26 -17.58
CA THR A 502 -11.66 5.42 -18.47
C THR A 502 -13.13 5.65 -18.84
N PRO A 503 -13.71 6.88 -18.71
CA PRO A 503 -13.03 8.18 -18.60
C PRO A 503 -12.81 8.68 -17.15
N SER A 504 -13.01 7.89 -16.13
CA SER A 504 -12.78 8.32 -14.76
C SER A 504 -11.32 8.76 -14.56
N ASN A 505 -11.11 9.72 -13.69
CA ASN A 505 -9.78 10.24 -13.39
C ASN A 505 -9.62 10.37 -11.86
N VAL A 506 -8.69 9.62 -11.30
CA VAL A 506 -8.35 9.66 -9.88
C VAL A 506 -6.85 9.81 -9.69
N THR A 507 -6.47 10.65 -8.75
CA THR A 507 -5.12 10.69 -8.19
C THR A 507 -5.22 10.39 -6.70
N TYR A 508 -4.21 9.72 -6.14
CA TYR A 508 -4.20 9.40 -4.72
C TYR A 508 -2.79 9.56 -4.14
N VAL A 509 -2.75 9.85 -2.87
CA VAL A 509 -1.54 9.85 -2.04
C VAL A 509 -1.89 9.19 -0.71
N VAL A 510 -0.89 8.61 -0.06
CA VAL A 510 -0.99 8.30 1.37
C VAL A 510 -0.45 9.51 2.11
N ASP A 511 -1.29 10.18 2.89
CA ASP A 511 -0.91 11.37 3.65
C ASP A 511 -0.12 10.94 4.90
N SER A 512 1.21 11.10 4.83
CA SER A 512 2.12 10.87 5.96
C SER A 512 2.41 12.15 6.77
N LEU A 513 1.81 13.28 6.42
CA LEU A 513 2.08 14.59 7.04
C LEU A 513 1.26 14.82 8.32
N ASN A 514 0.17 14.12 8.48
CA ASN A 514 -0.59 14.08 9.74
C ASN A 514 -0.22 12.76 10.40
N GLU A 515 0.02 12.70 11.65
CA GLU A 515 0.42 11.56 12.50
C GLU A 515 -0.33 10.23 12.19
N ASP A 516 -1.29 10.27 11.24
CA ASP A 516 -2.11 9.20 10.71
C ASP A 516 -1.86 9.02 9.21
N ASN A 517 -1.46 7.84 8.76
CA ASN A 517 -1.14 7.53 7.35
C ASN A 517 -2.40 7.23 6.50
N ALA A 518 -3.45 8.01 6.61
CA ALA A 518 -4.69 7.81 5.88
C ALA A 518 -4.49 7.80 4.35
N ALA A 519 -5.17 6.91 3.65
CA ALA A 519 -5.22 6.93 2.19
C ALA A 519 -6.13 8.07 1.70
N ASP A 520 -5.59 8.97 0.92
CA ASP A 520 -6.25 10.19 0.44
C ASP A 520 -6.39 10.17 -1.08
N PHE A 521 -7.62 10.13 -1.54
CA PHE A 521 -7.97 10.08 -2.96
C PHE A 521 -8.51 11.42 -3.43
N THR A 522 -7.83 12.04 -4.39
CA THR A 522 -8.38 13.19 -5.13
C THR A 522 -9.10 12.68 -6.36
N ILE A 523 -10.41 12.90 -6.45
CA ILE A 523 -11.28 12.46 -7.55
C ILE A 523 -11.73 13.68 -8.35
N ASN A 524 -11.47 13.67 -9.66
CA ASN A 524 -11.87 14.75 -10.57
C ASN A 524 -13.19 14.44 -11.30
N ASP A 525 -13.45 13.17 -11.57
CA ASP A 525 -14.69 12.68 -12.20
C ASP A 525 -14.94 11.24 -11.73
N THR A 526 -16.12 10.97 -11.21
CA THR A 526 -16.51 9.64 -10.73
C THR A 526 -16.79 8.63 -11.84
N GLY A 527 -16.94 9.09 -13.08
CA GLY A 527 -17.52 8.28 -14.14
C GLY A 527 -19.02 8.03 -13.93
N GLU A 528 -19.61 7.13 -14.72
CA GLU A 528 -21.06 6.89 -14.79
C GLU A 528 -21.52 5.68 -13.96
N ALA A 529 -20.61 4.88 -13.42
CA ALA A 529 -20.90 3.69 -12.61
C ALA A 529 -20.12 3.70 -11.27
N ASP A 530 -20.63 3.02 -10.28
CA ASP A 530 -20.04 2.91 -8.94
C ASP A 530 -18.65 2.27 -8.97
N TRP A 531 -18.43 1.26 -9.81
CA TRP A 531 -17.21 0.49 -9.95
C TRP A 531 -16.12 1.18 -10.82
N HIS A 532 -16.39 2.38 -11.38
CA HIS A 532 -15.41 3.07 -12.23
C HIS A 532 -14.17 3.52 -11.47
N ILE A 533 -14.25 3.69 -10.15
CA ILE A 533 -13.11 3.95 -9.27
C ILE A 533 -13.24 3.03 -8.07
N GLN A 534 -12.22 2.21 -7.83
CA GLN A 534 -12.25 1.23 -6.74
C GLN A 534 -10.90 1.15 -6.02
N LEU A 535 -10.94 1.01 -4.70
CA LEU A 535 -9.82 0.50 -3.91
C LEU A 535 -10.10 -0.96 -3.61
N LYS A 536 -9.14 -1.85 -3.89
CA LYS A 536 -9.30 -3.30 -3.74
C LYS A 536 -8.16 -3.94 -2.97
N GLN A 537 -8.50 -5.00 -2.24
CA GLN A 537 -7.53 -5.98 -1.77
C GLN A 537 -8.07 -7.39 -2.04
N THR A 538 -7.27 -8.24 -2.68
CA THR A 538 -7.63 -9.61 -3.06
C THR A 538 -7.10 -10.63 -2.06
N GLY A 539 -7.57 -11.88 -2.13
CA GLY A 539 -7.08 -12.98 -1.31
C GLY A 539 -7.53 -12.93 0.15
N VAL A 540 -8.63 -12.25 0.45
CA VAL A 540 -9.23 -12.22 1.77
C VAL A 540 -10.00 -13.52 1.98
N LYS A 541 -9.60 -14.36 2.95
CA LYS A 541 -10.25 -15.63 3.20
C LYS A 541 -11.45 -15.47 4.11
N LEU A 542 -12.65 -15.82 3.62
CA LEU A 542 -13.88 -15.94 4.41
C LEU A 542 -14.28 -17.41 4.59
N GLU A 543 -14.53 -17.84 5.81
CA GLU A 543 -14.86 -19.23 6.16
C GLU A 543 -16.37 -19.38 6.43
N GLN A 544 -16.99 -20.42 5.86
CA GLN A 544 -18.40 -20.71 6.04
C GLN A 544 -18.78 -20.83 7.52
N GLY A 545 -19.87 -20.18 7.91
CA GLY A 545 -20.41 -20.19 9.27
C GLY A 545 -19.71 -19.21 10.22
N GLN A 546 -18.53 -18.68 9.87
CA GLN A 546 -17.80 -17.74 10.70
C GLN A 546 -18.46 -16.34 10.67
N TRP A 547 -18.49 -15.68 11.82
CA TRP A 547 -18.88 -14.28 11.97
C TRP A 547 -17.69 -13.36 11.81
N TYR A 548 -17.90 -12.22 11.17
CA TYR A 548 -16.89 -11.20 10.92
C TYR A 548 -17.43 -9.84 11.33
N ARG A 549 -16.50 -8.97 11.74
CA ARG A 549 -16.72 -7.53 11.89
C ARG A 549 -15.79 -6.80 10.94
N LEU A 550 -16.35 -6.01 10.03
CA LEU A 550 -15.63 -5.04 9.22
C LEU A 550 -15.81 -3.67 9.87
N SER A 551 -14.71 -2.97 10.13
CA SER A 551 -14.72 -1.58 10.54
C SER A 551 -13.77 -0.78 9.66
N LEU A 552 -14.11 0.46 9.38
CA LEU A 552 -13.28 1.39 8.60
C LEU A 552 -13.68 2.84 8.91
N LYS A 553 -12.73 3.76 8.78
CA LYS A 553 -12.96 5.19 8.89
C LYS A 553 -12.93 5.84 7.52
N MET A 554 -13.92 6.66 7.20
CA MET A 554 -13.97 7.41 5.94
C MET A 554 -14.55 8.80 6.12
N LYS A 555 -14.09 9.75 5.28
CA LYS A 555 -14.70 11.08 5.09
C LYS A 555 -14.58 11.52 3.65
N SER A 556 -15.37 12.51 3.25
CA SER A 556 -15.26 13.15 1.93
C SER A 556 -15.35 14.65 2.06
N SER A 557 -14.61 15.40 1.27
CA SER A 557 -14.64 16.87 1.24
C SER A 557 -15.97 17.46 0.73
N ILE A 558 -16.88 16.62 0.28
CA ILE A 558 -18.25 16.95 -0.12
C ILE A 558 -19.20 15.84 0.34
N ASP A 559 -20.46 16.14 0.56
CA ASP A 559 -21.48 15.13 0.83
C ASP A 559 -21.63 14.22 -0.38
N ARG A 560 -21.40 12.90 -0.19
CA ARG A 560 -21.55 11.90 -1.25
C ARG A 560 -21.71 10.49 -0.68
N LYS A 561 -22.08 9.56 -1.58
CA LYS A 561 -22.15 8.14 -1.27
C LYS A 561 -20.88 7.41 -1.72
N VAL A 562 -20.48 6.42 -0.94
CA VAL A 562 -19.54 5.34 -1.33
C VAL A 562 -20.17 4.00 -1.00
N SER A 563 -19.69 2.94 -1.65
CA SER A 563 -20.12 1.57 -1.33
C SER A 563 -18.87 0.74 -1.00
N TYR A 564 -19.00 -0.15 -0.02
CA TYR A 564 -17.98 -1.15 0.24
C TYR A 564 -18.57 -2.56 0.16
N ALA A 565 -17.74 -3.52 -0.18
CA ALA A 565 -18.13 -4.92 -0.29
C ALA A 565 -17.01 -5.88 0.07
N LEU A 566 -17.38 -7.04 0.60
CA LEU A 566 -16.61 -8.26 0.55
C LEU A 566 -17.35 -9.18 -0.43
N GLN A 567 -16.73 -9.49 -1.57
CA GLN A 567 -17.39 -10.10 -2.71
C GLN A 567 -16.54 -11.19 -3.36
N ARG A 568 -17.16 -12.02 -4.18
CA ARG A 568 -16.46 -12.97 -5.03
C ARG A 568 -15.52 -12.25 -5.98
N ASP A 569 -14.38 -12.86 -6.28
CA ASP A 569 -13.54 -12.44 -7.39
C ASP A 569 -14.07 -13.02 -8.70
N GLY A 570 -14.72 -12.21 -9.53
CA GLY A 570 -15.27 -12.65 -10.81
C GLY A 570 -14.22 -13.15 -11.80
N SER A 571 -12.93 -12.87 -11.57
CA SER A 571 -11.86 -13.47 -12.38
C SER A 571 -11.71 -14.96 -12.11
N THR A 572 -11.95 -15.40 -10.88
CA THR A 572 -11.84 -16.80 -10.42
C THR A 572 -13.19 -17.48 -10.24
N HIS A 573 -14.25 -16.72 -9.93
CA HIS A 573 -15.62 -17.22 -9.74
C HIS A 573 -16.48 -17.02 -10.98
N LYS A 574 -17.25 -18.03 -11.32
CA LYS A 574 -18.19 -17.99 -12.45
C LYS A 574 -19.61 -18.36 -12.01
N ASP A 575 -20.61 -17.71 -12.59
CA ASP A 575 -22.02 -18.05 -12.40
C ASP A 575 -22.39 -19.35 -13.15
N ALA A 576 -23.64 -19.77 -13.03
CA ALA A 576 -24.15 -20.98 -13.68
C ALA A 576 -24.08 -20.95 -15.22
N ASP A 577 -24.01 -19.76 -15.80
CA ASP A 577 -23.93 -19.52 -17.25
C ASP A 577 -22.47 -19.30 -17.71
N GLY A 578 -21.49 -19.31 -16.80
CA GLY A 578 -20.05 -19.16 -17.06
C GLY A 578 -19.58 -17.70 -17.15
N ASN A 579 -20.42 -16.72 -16.77
CA ASN A 579 -20.03 -15.32 -16.67
C ASN A 579 -19.27 -15.06 -15.35
N GLU A 580 -18.57 -13.94 -15.29
CA GLU A 580 -17.91 -13.46 -14.07
C GLU A 580 -18.94 -13.24 -12.95
N ASP A 581 -18.66 -13.80 -11.78
CA ASP A 581 -19.53 -13.70 -10.61
C ASP A 581 -18.90 -12.78 -9.55
N TRP A 582 -19.43 -11.58 -9.44
CA TRP A 582 -19.04 -10.55 -8.49
C TRP A 582 -20.01 -10.43 -7.31
N THR A 583 -20.78 -11.49 -7.01
CA THR A 583 -21.79 -11.46 -5.95
C THR A 583 -21.18 -11.13 -4.59
N PRO A 584 -21.70 -10.13 -3.88
CA PRO A 584 -21.20 -9.77 -2.56
C PRO A 584 -21.68 -10.72 -1.47
N TYR A 585 -20.79 -11.04 -0.53
CA TYR A 585 -21.11 -11.68 0.75
C TYR A 585 -21.61 -10.67 1.79
N CYS A 586 -21.03 -9.47 1.73
CA CYS A 586 -21.40 -8.32 2.54
C CYS A 586 -21.21 -7.05 1.70
N GLN A 587 -22.23 -6.21 1.61
CA GLN A 587 -22.16 -4.93 0.89
C GLN A 587 -23.01 -3.91 1.60
N GLU A 588 -22.55 -2.66 1.62
CA GLU A 588 -23.32 -1.54 2.14
C GLU A 588 -22.95 -0.24 1.40
N THR A 589 -23.90 0.69 1.33
CA THR A 589 -23.69 2.05 0.83
C THR A 589 -23.80 3.01 1.99
N VAL A 590 -22.84 3.91 2.13
CA VAL A 590 -22.74 4.87 3.23
C VAL A 590 -22.66 6.29 2.70
N ASP A 591 -23.28 7.22 3.45
CA ASP A 591 -23.18 8.64 3.20
C ASP A 591 -21.95 9.19 3.93
N LEU A 592 -21.08 9.90 3.20
CA LEU A 592 -19.90 10.57 3.75
C LEU A 592 -20.09 12.07 3.78
N THR A 593 -19.52 12.69 4.80
CA THR A 593 -19.41 14.13 4.99
C THR A 593 -17.94 14.54 5.14
N ASP A 594 -17.66 15.79 5.48
CA ASP A 594 -16.30 16.31 5.73
C ASP A 594 -15.70 15.88 7.08
N GLU A 595 -16.48 15.17 7.92
CA GLU A 595 -15.99 14.55 9.15
C GLU A 595 -15.77 13.05 8.98
N TYR A 596 -14.82 12.48 9.74
CA TYR A 596 -14.62 11.04 9.75
C TYR A 596 -15.79 10.29 10.37
N HIS A 597 -16.33 9.34 9.64
CA HIS A 597 -17.31 8.37 10.10
C HIS A 597 -16.64 7.02 10.33
N THR A 598 -16.77 6.48 11.53
CA THR A 598 -16.44 5.06 11.78
C THR A 598 -17.63 4.22 11.38
N ILE A 599 -17.41 3.38 10.38
CA ILE A 599 -18.40 2.46 9.83
C ILE A 599 -18.07 1.07 10.39
N THR A 600 -19.08 0.41 10.94
CA THR A 600 -18.91 -0.96 11.47
C THR A 600 -20.04 -1.84 10.97
N LYS A 601 -19.67 -3.01 10.45
CA LYS A 601 -20.63 -4.02 9.94
C LYS A 601 -20.27 -5.41 10.43
N GLU A 602 -21.19 -6.05 11.13
CA GLU A 602 -21.08 -7.46 11.48
C GLU A 602 -21.90 -8.32 10.52
N PHE A 603 -21.32 -9.42 10.08
CA PHE A 603 -22.00 -10.35 9.17
C PHE A 603 -21.51 -11.79 9.38
N GLN A 604 -22.33 -12.75 8.99
CA GLN A 604 -21.95 -14.16 8.96
C GLN A 604 -21.72 -14.60 7.51
N MET A 605 -20.61 -15.25 7.24
CA MET A 605 -20.38 -15.92 5.96
C MET A 605 -21.31 -17.15 5.86
N LYS A 606 -22.37 -17.03 5.08
CA LYS A 606 -23.38 -18.09 4.91
C LYS A 606 -23.05 -19.05 3.77
N GLU A 607 -22.31 -18.55 2.78
CA GLU A 607 -21.88 -19.30 1.61
C GLU A 607 -20.68 -20.20 1.95
N ASP A 608 -20.27 -21.04 1.00
CA ASP A 608 -19.08 -21.88 1.14
C ASP A 608 -17.83 -21.04 1.37
N THR A 609 -16.84 -21.63 2.04
CA THR A 609 -15.54 -20.97 2.31
C THR A 609 -14.91 -20.47 1.02
N ASP A 610 -14.62 -19.20 0.95
CA ASP A 610 -13.94 -18.54 -0.17
C ASP A 610 -12.56 -18.01 0.24
N PRO A 611 -11.45 -18.55 -0.29
CA PRO A 611 -10.10 -18.05 -0.04
C PRO A 611 -9.71 -16.86 -0.91
N GLU A 612 -10.52 -16.53 -1.93
CA GLU A 612 -10.21 -15.55 -2.98
C GLU A 612 -11.14 -14.33 -2.94
N THR A 613 -11.80 -14.08 -1.80
CA THR A 613 -12.69 -12.92 -1.63
C THR A 613 -11.93 -11.61 -1.89
N ILE A 614 -12.59 -10.68 -2.57
CA ILE A 614 -12.12 -9.29 -2.72
C ILE A 614 -12.80 -8.40 -1.69
N PHE A 615 -12.00 -7.65 -0.93
CA PHE A 615 -12.45 -6.43 -0.29
C PHE A 615 -12.42 -5.28 -1.31
N ASN A 616 -13.50 -4.52 -1.40
CA ASN A 616 -13.66 -3.46 -2.39
C ASN A 616 -14.34 -2.24 -1.79
N ILE A 617 -13.81 -1.04 -2.06
CA ILE A 617 -14.47 0.25 -1.83
C ILE A 617 -14.71 0.91 -3.18
N ALA A 618 -15.97 1.07 -3.57
CA ALA A 618 -16.38 1.72 -4.79
C ALA A 618 -16.59 3.22 -4.55
N MET A 619 -15.87 4.04 -5.30
CA MET A 619 -15.84 5.51 -5.20
C MET A 619 -16.31 6.21 -6.49
N GLY A 620 -16.81 5.46 -7.47
CA GLY A 620 -17.39 6.00 -8.69
C GLY A 620 -18.76 6.65 -8.45
N ALA A 621 -19.68 6.56 -9.43
CA ALA A 621 -21.03 7.13 -9.36
C ALA A 621 -21.99 6.28 -8.50
N VAL A 622 -21.69 6.13 -7.21
CA VAL A 622 -22.48 5.36 -6.26
C VAL A 622 -23.86 6.01 -6.08
N GLY A 623 -24.92 5.20 -6.26
CA GLY A 623 -26.28 5.71 -6.30
C GLY A 623 -26.70 6.27 -7.66
N GLY A 624 -25.85 6.17 -8.68
CA GLY A 624 -26.14 6.61 -10.05
C GLY A 624 -25.93 8.11 -10.30
N GLU A 625 -25.32 8.82 -9.36
CA GLU A 625 -24.99 10.25 -9.50
C GLU A 625 -23.51 10.43 -9.88
N GLN A 626 -23.28 10.93 -11.11
CA GLN A 626 -21.95 11.32 -11.56
C GLN A 626 -21.55 12.65 -10.93
N ILE A 627 -20.35 12.71 -10.34
CA ILE A 627 -19.78 13.93 -9.74
C ILE A 627 -18.53 14.32 -10.53
N THR A 628 -18.59 15.46 -11.21
CA THR A 628 -17.48 16.02 -12.00
C THR A 628 -16.74 17.14 -11.27
N GLN A 629 -17.22 17.52 -10.09
CA GLN A 629 -16.51 18.44 -9.21
C GLN A 629 -15.34 17.71 -8.54
N GLN A 630 -14.13 18.30 -8.60
CA GLN A 630 -12.98 17.77 -7.88
C GLN A 630 -13.27 17.75 -6.36
N HIS A 631 -13.02 16.61 -5.75
CA HIS A 631 -13.20 16.38 -4.33
C HIS A 631 -12.25 15.33 -3.81
N ARG A 632 -12.16 15.17 -2.49
CA ARG A 632 -11.29 14.21 -1.82
C ARG A 632 -12.08 13.20 -1.01
N ILE A 633 -11.62 11.96 -1.01
CA ILE A 633 -12.05 10.91 -0.06
C ILE A 633 -10.81 10.47 0.71
N CYS A 634 -10.89 10.54 2.03
CA CYS A 634 -9.88 10.00 2.92
C CYS A 634 -10.44 8.77 3.62
N MET A 635 -9.60 7.74 3.77
CA MET A 635 -9.96 6.49 4.46
C MET A 635 -8.79 5.93 5.25
N ASP A 636 -9.14 5.25 6.35
CA ASP A 636 -8.17 4.71 7.29
C ASP A 636 -8.78 3.60 8.14
N ASP A 637 -7.96 2.92 8.94
CA ASP A 637 -8.34 1.91 9.93
C ASP A 637 -9.30 0.84 9.37
N ILE A 638 -8.97 0.26 8.21
CA ILE A 638 -9.75 -0.81 7.60
C ILE A 638 -9.41 -2.14 8.28
N VAL A 639 -10.29 -2.62 9.14
CA VAL A 639 -10.09 -3.85 9.92
C VAL A 639 -11.19 -4.85 9.61
N LEU A 640 -10.83 -6.07 9.26
CA LEU A 640 -11.75 -7.20 9.14
C LEU A 640 -11.29 -8.31 10.11
N GLU A 641 -12.05 -8.53 11.15
CA GLU A 641 -11.73 -9.51 12.18
C GLU A 641 -12.74 -10.64 12.25
N LYS A 642 -12.29 -11.82 12.69
CA LYS A 642 -13.18 -12.93 13.05
C LYS A 642 -13.73 -12.67 14.45
N ILE A 643 -15.03 -12.66 14.58
CA ILE A 643 -15.69 -12.51 15.88
C ILE A 643 -16.48 -13.76 16.26
N LYS A 644 -16.82 -13.88 17.52
CA LYS A 644 -17.85 -14.82 17.95
C LYS A 644 -19.20 -14.31 17.46
N ALA A 645 -20.18 -15.22 17.32
CA ALA A 645 -21.55 -14.78 17.06
C ALA A 645 -21.93 -13.69 18.07
N PRO A 646 -22.45 -12.53 17.60
CA PRO A 646 -22.78 -11.43 18.49
C PRO A 646 -23.70 -11.92 19.62
N GLU A 647 -23.31 -11.65 20.86
CA GLU A 647 -24.17 -11.89 22.00
C GLU A 647 -25.20 -10.76 22.10
N ILE A 648 -26.47 -11.11 22.13
CA ILE A 648 -27.53 -10.12 22.29
C ILE A 648 -27.48 -9.60 23.72
N LYS A 649 -27.13 -8.32 23.87
CA LYS A 649 -26.98 -7.70 25.19
C LYS A 649 -28.34 -7.60 25.89
N PRO A 650 -28.43 -7.92 27.19
CA PRO A 650 -29.66 -7.80 28.00
C PRO A 650 -30.23 -6.36 28.06
N GLU A 651 -29.46 -5.35 27.67
CA GLU A 651 -29.87 -3.95 27.68
C GLU A 651 -30.92 -3.59 26.60
N GLU A 652 -31.15 -4.46 25.61
CA GLU A 652 -32.18 -4.25 24.58
C GLU A 652 -33.57 -4.83 24.94
N THR A 653 -33.72 -5.45 26.10
CA THR A 653 -35.02 -5.88 26.57
C THR A 653 -35.87 -4.66 26.93
N GLY A 654 -37.05 -4.53 26.33
CA GLY A 654 -37.98 -3.42 26.54
C GLY A 654 -37.94 -2.31 25.52
N LYS A 655 -36.97 -2.30 24.60
CA LYS A 655 -36.92 -1.38 23.47
C LYS A 655 -38.05 -1.74 22.48
N ASN A 656 -38.83 -0.74 22.06
CA ASN A 656 -39.84 -0.96 21.02
C ASN A 656 -39.16 -1.09 19.65
N LEU A 657 -39.32 -2.24 19.00
CA LEU A 657 -38.81 -2.50 17.65
C LEU A 657 -39.64 -1.82 16.56
N LEU A 658 -40.87 -1.38 16.88
CA LEU A 658 -41.73 -0.68 15.95
C LEU A 658 -41.43 0.82 16.01
N THR A 659 -41.44 1.48 14.85
CA THR A 659 -41.39 2.93 14.72
C THR A 659 -42.80 3.52 14.74
N ASN A 660 -42.95 4.75 15.28
CA ASN A 660 -44.18 5.48 15.25
C ASN A 660 -45.40 4.68 15.76
N GLY A 661 -45.21 3.88 16.84
CA GLY A 661 -46.24 3.01 17.38
C GLY A 661 -47.46 3.76 18.01
N ASP A 662 -47.29 5.03 18.32
CA ASP A 662 -48.32 5.94 18.84
C ASP A 662 -48.97 6.81 17.73
N PHE A 663 -48.57 6.67 16.48
CA PHE A 663 -49.05 7.46 15.33
C PHE A 663 -48.83 8.97 15.49
N SER A 664 -47.88 9.42 16.30
CA SER A 664 -47.59 10.84 16.49
C SER A 664 -47.06 11.51 15.23
N ASP A 665 -46.46 10.73 14.33
CA ASP A 665 -45.97 11.13 13.01
C ASP A 665 -46.86 10.54 11.88
N GLY A 666 -48.16 10.70 12.03
CA GLY A 666 -49.09 10.20 11.03
C GLY A 666 -48.97 8.69 10.79
N THR A 667 -48.94 8.28 9.53
CA THR A 667 -48.72 6.87 9.14
C THR A 667 -47.29 6.53 8.77
N ASN A 668 -46.32 7.41 9.09
CA ASN A 668 -44.92 7.14 8.78
C ASN A 668 -44.46 5.84 9.38
N GLY A 669 -43.80 4.99 8.60
CA GLY A 669 -43.38 3.62 8.97
C GLY A 669 -44.50 2.57 8.89
N TRP A 670 -45.74 2.94 8.62
CA TRP A 670 -46.88 2.01 8.53
C TRP A 670 -47.43 1.91 7.11
N GLY A 671 -47.57 0.69 6.61
CA GLY A 671 -48.32 0.37 5.39
C GLY A 671 -49.79 0.13 5.68
N ILE A 672 -50.65 0.60 4.81
CA ILE A 672 -52.09 0.37 4.87
C ILE A 672 -52.51 -0.33 3.61
N ASN A 673 -53.14 -1.53 3.77
CA ASN A 673 -53.77 -2.25 2.67
C ASN A 673 -55.30 -2.24 2.86
N THR A 674 -56.06 -1.67 1.92
CA THR A 674 -57.52 -1.66 1.90
C THR A 674 -58.11 -2.35 0.66
N ASN A 675 -57.20 -3.04 -0.13
CA ASN A 675 -57.46 -3.66 -1.42
C ASN A 675 -58.20 -2.72 -2.45
N ALA A 676 -58.17 -3.08 -3.73
CA ALA A 676 -58.56 -2.23 -4.84
C ALA A 676 -60.05 -1.73 -4.81
N ASP A 677 -60.89 -2.32 -4.00
CA ASP A 677 -62.28 -1.99 -3.96
C ASP A 677 -62.71 -1.03 -2.80
N GLN A 678 -61.72 -0.29 -2.24
CA GLN A 678 -61.97 0.71 -1.16
C GLN A 678 -62.81 0.15 -0.01
N LYS A 679 -62.43 -0.98 0.56
CA LYS A 679 -63.10 -1.69 1.62
C LYS A 679 -63.04 -0.98 2.99
N ALA A 680 -62.12 -0.06 3.13
CA ALA A 680 -61.95 0.75 4.33
C ALA A 680 -61.36 2.12 3.99
N THR A 681 -61.66 3.11 4.81
CA THR A 681 -60.93 4.40 4.86
C THR A 681 -60.21 4.52 6.19
N THR A 682 -59.13 5.28 6.24
CA THR A 682 -58.37 5.48 7.47
C THR A 682 -58.34 6.92 7.89
N VAL A 683 -58.37 7.17 9.20
CA VAL A 683 -58.21 8.48 9.81
C VAL A 683 -57.19 8.36 10.93
N VAL A 684 -56.09 9.09 10.83
CA VAL A 684 -55.11 9.18 11.93
C VAL A 684 -55.67 10.20 12.94
N THR A 685 -55.66 9.79 14.19
CA THR A 685 -56.08 10.62 15.33
C THR A 685 -54.88 10.81 16.27
N HIS A 686 -54.99 11.74 17.22
CA HIS A 686 -53.92 11.90 18.21
C HIS A 686 -53.75 10.60 19.03
N GLY A 687 -52.60 9.88 18.78
CA GLY A 687 -52.26 8.63 19.48
C GLY A 687 -52.80 7.36 18.86
N GLY A 688 -53.39 7.36 17.62
CA GLY A 688 -53.87 6.16 17.00
C GLY A 688 -54.38 6.31 15.57
N ILE A 689 -54.84 5.18 15.02
CA ILE A 689 -55.43 5.11 13.66
C ILE A 689 -56.78 4.44 13.73
N VAL A 690 -57.77 5.01 13.02
CA VAL A 690 -59.15 4.45 12.87
C VAL A 690 -59.31 3.92 11.47
N PHE A 691 -59.65 2.64 11.35
CA PHE A 691 -60.13 2.02 10.12
C PHE A 691 -61.62 2.00 10.09
N GLN A 692 -62.23 2.76 9.17
CA GLN A 692 -63.66 2.70 8.90
C GLN A 692 -63.95 1.64 7.88
N VAL A 693 -64.09 0.39 8.32
CA VAL A 693 -64.30 -0.78 7.48
C VAL A 693 -65.76 -0.85 7.03
N THR A 694 -66.02 -0.51 5.77
CA THR A 694 -67.34 -0.56 5.15
C THR A 694 -67.67 -1.93 4.55
N ASN A 695 -66.61 -2.64 4.08
CA ASN A 695 -66.71 -3.99 3.56
C ASN A 695 -65.44 -4.78 3.96
N PRO A 696 -65.54 -5.84 4.79
CA PRO A 696 -64.36 -6.59 5.22
C PRO A 696 -63.73 -7.45 4.13
N GLY A 697 -64.33 -7.57 2.94
CA GLY A 697 -63.81 -8.36 1.84
C GLY A 697 -64.07 -9.88 2.03
N GLU A 698 -63.37 -10.67 1.24
CA GLU A 698 -63.50 -12.15 1.27
C GLU A 698 -62.32 -12.84 2.00
N ASN A 699 -61.24 -12.07 2.21
CA ASN A 699 -60.01 -12.59 2.82
C ASN A 699 -59.62 -11.76 4.06
N ASP A 700 -58.84 -12.37 4.95
CA ASP A 700 -58.33 -11.69 6.16
C ASP A 700 -57.40 -10.51 5.81
N TRP A 701 -56.63 -10.59 4.69
CA TRP A 701 -55.73 -9.55 4.21
C TRP A 701 -56.39 -8.42 3.40
N ASP A 702 -57.69 -8.45 3.16
CA ASP A 702 -58.37 -7.42 2.39
C ASP A 702 -58.38 -6.04 3.08
N VAL A 703 -58.17 -6.00 4.41
CA VAL A 703 -57.95 -4.77 5.20
C VAL A 703 -56.83 -5.05 6.19
N GLN A 704 -55.69 -4.36 6.06
CA GLN A 704 -54.54 -4.58 6.94
C GLN A 704 -53.82 -3.29 7.33
N LEU A 705 -53.26 -3.29 8.54
CA LEU A 705 -52.22 -2.37 8.98
C LEU A 705 -50.89 -3.16 9.08
N ILE A 706 -49.82 -2.63 8.52
CA ILE A 706 -48.56 -3.35 8.33
C ILE A 706 -47.40 -2.50 8.76
N GLN A 707 -46.41 -3.07 9.45
CA GLN A 707 -45.09 -2.51 9.59
C GLN A 707 -44.04 -3.60 9.31
N ASN A 708 -42.98 -3.28 8.57
CA ASN A 708 -41.88 -4.18 8.23
C ASN A 708 -40.52 -3.54 8.52
N GLY A 709 -39.41 -4.24 8.27
CA GLY A 709 -38.07 -3.71 8.39
C GLY A 709 -37.48 -3.78 9.80
N PHE A 710 -37.96 -4.68 10.66
CA PHE A 710 -37.35 -4.95 11.96
C PHE A 710 -36.85 -6.39 12.05
N THR A 711 -35.83 -6.60 12.91
CA THR A 711 -35.20 -7.91 13.10
C THR A 711 -35.92 -8.73 14.16
N LEU A 712 -36.22 -9.99 13.84
CA LEU A 712 -36.61 -11.01 14.80
C LEU A 712 -35.56 -12.12 14.87
N GLU A 713 -34.97 -12.31 16.03
CA GLU A 713 -33.83 -13.20 16.25
C GLU A 713 -34.26 -14.56 16.77
N LYS A 714 -33.64 -15.63 16.22
CA LYS A 714 -33.87 -16.98 16.65
C LYS A 714 -33.62 -17.17 18.13
N GLY A 715 -34.57 -17.81 18.84
CA GLY A 715 -34.47 -18.05 20.26
C GLY A 715 -34.97 -16.89 21.13
N CYS A 716 -35.21 -15.71 20.58
CA CYS A 716 -35.71 -14.59 21.34
C CYS A 716 -37.23 -14.69 21.57
N LYS A 717 -37.67 -14.30 22.76
CA LYS A 717 -39.08 -14.18 23.11
C LYS A 717 -39.49 -12.72 22.99
N TYR A 718 -40.51 -12.48 22.20
CA TYR A 718 -41.07 -11.17 21.92
C TYR A 718 -42.47 -10.99 22.49
N ARG A 719 -42.84 -9.74 22.76
CA ARG A 719 -44.17 -9.35 23.17
C ARG A 719 -44.68 -8.18 22.30
N VAL A 720 -45.81 -8.42 21.64
CA VAL A 720 -46.58 -7.38 20.95
C VAL A 720 -47.65 -6.86 21.87
N LYS A 721 -47.75 -5.54 22.04
CA LYS A 721 -48.81 -4.86 22.75
C LYS A 721 -49.47 -3.80 21.88
N PHE A 722 -50.76 -3.65 21.99
CA PHE A 722 -51.52 -2.53 21.44
C PHE A 722 -52.92 -2.51 22.07
N LYS A 723 -53.64 -1.37 21.91
CA LYS A 723 -55.02 -1.22 22.29
C LYS A 723 -55.90 -1.19 21.06
N VAL A 724 -57.04 -1.80 21.16
CA VAL A 724 -58.03 -1.87 20.07
C VAL A 724 -59.47 -1.75 20.55
N THR A 725 -60.28 -0.97 19.81
CA THR A 725 -61.71 -0.84 20.02
C THR A 725 -62.41 -1.09 18.67
N SER A 726 -63.55 -1.78 18.68
CA SER A 726 -64.36 -1.89 17.47
C SER A 726 -65.83 -1.51 17.79
N THR A 727 -66.50 -0.79 16.88
CA THR A 727 -67.90 -0.41 17.02
C THR A 727 -68.88 -1.56 16.90
N LYS A 728 -68.38 -2.73 16.43
CA LYS A 728 -69.14 -3.98 16.39
C LYS A 728 -68.30 -5.16 16.88
N ALA A 729 -68.93 -6.17 17.45
CA ALA A 729 -68.21 -7.41 17.81
C ALA A 729 -67.68 -8.10 16.56
N ARG A 730 -66.39 -8.37 16.56
CA ARG A 730 -65.68 -9.04 15.44
C ARG A 730 -64.34 -9.65 15.88
N THR A 731 -63.73 -10.42 14.99
CA THR A 731 -62.36 -10.91 15.17
C THR A 731 -61.42 -10.16 14.27
N ILE A 732 -60.23 -9.82 14.76
CA ILE A 732 -59.07 -9.35 13.99
C ILE A 732 -57.93 -10.31 14.20
N LYS A 733 -56.87 -10.29 13.34
CA LYS A 733 -55.74 -11.17 13.43
C LYS A 733 -54.43 -10.44 13.50
N LEU A 734 -53.64 -10.72 14.51
CA LEU A 734 -52.26 -10.31 14.59
C LEU A 734 -51.36 -11.38 13.93
N GLY A 735 -50.41 -10.98 13.06
CA GLY A 735 -49.42 -11.84 12.48
C GLY A 735 -48.02 -11.25 12.49
N LEU A 736 -47.02 -12.12 12.72
CA LEU A 736 -45.60 -11.82 12.50
C LEU A 736 -45.06 -12.86 11.53
N MET A 737 -44.35 -12.38 10.51
CA MET A 737 -43.89 -13.25 9.42
C MET A 737 -42.72 -12.60 8.66
N ASP A 738 -42.14 -13.35 7.71
CA ASP A 738 -41.19 -12.78 6.76
C ASP A 738 -41.88 -11.75 5.84
N ASN A 739 -41.08 -10.80 5.33
CA ASN A 739 -41.61 -9.74 4.49
C ASN A 739 -42.29 -10.26 3.19
N ASN A 740 -41.87 -11.45 2.74
CA ASN A 740 -42.45 -12.11 1.55
C ASN A 740 -43.73 -12.91 1.85
N CYS A 741 -44.23 -12.92 3.08
CA CYS A 741 -45.42 -13.62 3.54
C CYS A 741 -45.37 -15.15 3.31
N GLN A 742 -44.19 -15.79 3.35
CA GLN A 742 -43.99 -17.21 3.18
C GLN A 742 -43.88 -17.96 4.50
N THR A 743 -43.33 -17.31 5.51
CA THR A 743 -43.01 -17.96 6.80
C THR A 743 -43.68 -17.24 7.95
N TRP A 744 -44.56 -17.94 8.66
CA TRP A 744 -45.24 -17.46 9.86
C TRP A 744 -44.38 -17.68 11.11
N TYR A 745 -44.16 -16.62 11.90
CA TYR A 745 -43.37 -16.65 13.14
C TYR A 745 -44.23 -16.72 14.40
N GLY A 746 -45.33 -15.98 14.41
CA GLY A 746 -46.26 -15.97 15.55
C GLY A 746 -47.47 -15.06 15.30
N GLY A 747 -48.38 -15.04 16.23
CA GLY A 747 -49.58 -14.23 16.19
C GLY A 747 -50.77 -14.82 16.90
N ALA A 748 -51.91 -14.18 16.79
CA ALA A 748 -53.15 -14.61 17.45
C ALA A 748 -54.39 -14.02 16.77
N ASP A 749 -55.51 -14.78 16.83
CA ASP A 749 -56.82 -14.26 16.54
C ASP A 749 -57.36 -13.53 17.80
N ILE A 750 -57.85 -12.30 17.60
CA ILE A 750 -58.27 -11.39 18.69
C ILE A 750 -59.75 -11.09 18.55
N SER A 751 -60.58 -11.69 19.41
CA SER A 751 -62.02 -11.40 19.44
C SER A 751 -62.27 -10.06 20.18
N LEU A 752 -62.98 -9.18 19.53
CA LEU A 752 -63.41 -7.87 20.03
C LEU A 752 -64.88 -7.86 20.39
N ALA A 753 -65.20 -7.28 21.54
CA ALA A 753 -66.59 -7.01 21.93
C ALA A 753 -66.97 -5.62 21.42
N GLU A 754 -68.27 -5.42 21.13
CA GLU A 754 -68.84 -4.15 20.66
C GLU A 754 -68.54 -3.02 21.62
N ALA A 755 -67.92 -1.95 21.09
CA ALA A 755 -67.63 -0.70 21.79
C ALA A 755 -66.82 -0.84 23.10
N LYS A 756 -66.04 -1.94 23.26
CA LYS A 756 -65.17 -2.14 24.42
C LYS A 756 -63.69 -2.08 23.96
N GLU A 757 -62.90 -1.28 24.65
CA GLU A 757 -61.45 -1.29 24.49
C GLU A 757 -60.89 -2.59 25.00
N LYS A 758 -59.99 -3.18 24.24
CA LYS A 758 -59.21 -4.34 24.58
C LYS A 758 -57.74 -4.04 24.51
N GLU A 759 -57.04 -4.26 25.59
CA GLU A 759 -55.58 -4.30 25.58
C GLU A 759 -55.12 -5.70 25.11
N VAL A 760 -54.35 -5.73 24.07
CA VAL A 760 -53.77 -6.93 23.51
C VAL A 760 -52.32 -7.05 23.98
N SER A 761 -51.97 -8.25 24.48
CA SER A 761 -50.58 -8.61 24.81
C SER A 761 -50.38 -10.03 24.32
N CYS A 762 -49.57 -10.22 23.30
CA CYS A 762 -49.27 -11.49 22.67
C CYS A 762 -47.77 -11.77 22.72
N GLU A 763 -47.39 -12.89 23.28
CA GLU A 763 -46.03 -13.36 23.36
C GLU A 763 -45.79 -14.50 22.40
N PHE A 764 -44.60 -14.50 21.75
CA PHE A 764 -44.15 -15.63 20.94
C PHE A 764 -42.64 -15.78 21.05
N THR A 765 -42.10 -16.96 20.76
CA THR A 765 -40.64 -17.20 20.66
C THR A 765 -40.32 -17.47 19.21
N MET A 766 -39.36 -16.75 18.68
CA MET A 766 -38.85 -16.91 17.32
C MET A 766 -38.09 -18.23 17.21
N GLN A 767 -38.73 -19.24 16.63
CA GLN A 767 -38.18 -20.59 16.47
C GLN A 767 -37.50 -20.79 15.12
N LYS A 768 -37.72 -19.88 14.18
CA LYS A 768 -37.10 -19.90 12.85
C LYS A 768 -35.76 -19.16 12.92
N ASP A 769 -34.98 -19.26 11.85
CA ASP A 769 -33.74 -18.53 11.75
C ASP A 769 -34.00 -17.02 11.82
N THR A 770 -32.99 -16.28 12.30
CA THR A 770 -33.05 -14.82 12.41
C THR A 770 -33.44 -14.19 11.08
N ASP A 771 -34.46 -13.32 11.12
CA ASP A 771 -34.95 -12.57 9.98
C ASP A 771 -34.80 -11.08 10.22
N ASN A 772 -33.97 -10.42 9.39
CA ASN A 772 -33.65 -9.00 9.50
C ASN A 772 -34.66 -8.06 8.81
N ASP A 773 -35.66 -8.64 8.13
CA ASP A 773 -36.71 -7.89 7.43
C ASP A 773 -38.08 -8.48 7.75
N SER A 774 -38.33 -8.67 9.03
CA SER A 774 -39.61 -9.20 9.52
C SER A 774 -40.74 -8.20 9.36
N LYS A 775 -41.95 -8.73 9.28
CA LYS A 775 -43.19 -7.97 9.11
C LYS A 775 -44.17 -8.28 10.24
N MET A 776 -44.79 -7.24 10.78
CA MET A 776 -46.00 -7.33 11.62
C MET A 776 -47.23 -6.86 10.84
N LEU A 777 -48.31 -7.56 10.98
CA LEU A 777 -49.60 -7.19 10.35
C LEU A 777 -50.75 -7.36 11.30
N ILE A 778 -51.73 -6.45 11.18
CA ILE A 778 -53.09 -6.56 11.79
C ILE A 778 -54.08 -6.72 10.66
N SER A 779 -54.60 -7.90 10.48
CA SER A 779 -55.67 -8.15 9.48
C SER A 779 -57.03 -7.92 10.08
N MET A 780 -57.83 -7.14 9.36
CA MET A 780 -59.17 -6.66 9.75
C MET A 780 -60.23 -6.99 8.70
N GLY A 781 -59.88 -7.84 7.70
CA GLY A 781 -60.84 -8.33 6.72
C GLY A 781 -61.68 -9.50 7.27
N LYS A 782 -62.00 -10.49 6.42
CA LYS A 782 -62.81 -11.65 6.77
C LYS A 782 -61.95 -12.75 7.40
N ILE A 783 -61.88 -12.76 8.74
CA ILE A 783 -61.03 -13.69 9.46
C ILE A 783 -61.68 -15.08 9.49
N ASN A 784 -60.92 -16.09 9.15
CA ASN A 784 -61.35 -17.53 9.17
C ASN A 784 -62.67 -17.81 8.42
N GLY A 785 -63.06 -17.00 7.47
CA GLY A 785 -64.31 -17.15 6.70
C GLY A 785 -65.57 -16.78 7.47
N GLU A 786 -65.45 -16.22 8.68
CA GLU A 786 -66.58 -15.79 9.51
C GLU A 786 -67.31 -14.57 8.92
N ASN A 787 -68.62 -14.45 9.21
CA ASN A 787 -69.35 -13.29 8.79
C ASN A 787 -68.95 -12.05 9.61
N THR A 788 -68.11 -11.22 9.05
CA THR A 788 -67.48 -10.08 9.70
C THR A 788 -68.25 -8.78 9.41
N PRO A 789 -68.76 -8.06 10.37
CA PRO A 789 -69.59 -6.87 10.15
C PRO A 789 -68.73 -5.67 9.76
N ALA A 790 -69.31 -4.77 8.97
CA ALA A 790 -68.77 -3.41 8.80
C ALA A 790 -68.66 -2.69 10.15
N SER A 791 -67.56 -2.06 10.43
CA SER A 791 -67.32 -1.43 11.73
C SER A 791 -66.12 -0.49 11.69
N ASP A 792 -66.09 0.46 12.58
CA ASP A 792 -64.92 1.24 12.83
C ASP A 792 -64.00 0.52 13.82
N ILE A 793 -62.69 0.46 13.51
CA ILE A 793 -61.70 -0.17 14.37
C ILE A 793 -60.64 0.89 14.68
N THR A 794 -60.50 1.19 15.97
CA THR A 794 -59.48 2.09 16.48
C THR A 794 -58.30 1.31 17.05
N LEU A 795 -57.08 1.59 16.59
CA LEU A 795 -55.85 0.95 17.01
C LEU A 795 -54.87 1.98 17.56
N THR A 796 -54.30 1.71 18.74
CA THR A 796 -53.40 2.66 19.44
C THR A 796 -52.26 1.97 20.17
N ASN A 797 -51.17 2.71 20.45
CA ASN A 797 -50.11 2.31 21.37
C ASN A 797 -49.43 0.99 21.03
N PHE A 798 -48.92 0.84 19.82
CA PHE A 798 -48.19 -0.37 19.40
C PHE A 798 -46.79 -0.42 19.97
N SER A 799 -46.41 -1.55 20.53
CA SER A 799 -45.05 -1.93 20.83
C SER A 799 -44.78 -3.40 20.47
N LEU A 800 -43.58 -3.63 20.03
CA LEU A 800 -42.99 -4.98 19.87
C LEU A 800 -41.65 -4.97 20.61
N GLU A 801 -41.59 -5.71 21.70
CA GLU A 801 -40.45 -5.68 22.62
C GLU A 801 -39.83 -7.05 22.79
N THR A 802 -38.51 -7.17 22.92
CA THR A 802 -37.82 -8.37 23.38
C THR A 802 -38.07 -8.55 24.88
N VAL A 803 -38.56 -9.71 25.29
CA VAL A 803 -38.91 -10.01 26.68
C VAL A 803 -37.87 -10.87 27.39
N SER A 804 -37.33 -11.84 26.70
CA SER A 804 -36.25 -12.72 27.18
C SER A 804 -35.62 -13.52 26.07
N TYR A 805 -34.42 -13.99 26.32
CA TYR A 805 -33.67 -14.91 25.46
C TYR A 805 -33.77 -16.33 26.04
N THR A 806 -34.13 -17.29 25.24
CA THR A 806 -34.05 -18.72 25.62
C THR A 806 -32.82 -19.28 24.89
N HIS A 807 -31.76 -19.60 25.63
CA HIS A 807 -30.68 -20.41 25.10
C HIS A 807 -31.24 -21.80 24.73
N LEU A 808 -31.45 -22.04 23.45
CA LEU A 808 -31.54 -23.40 22.95
C LEU A 808 -30.11 -23.97 22.98
N ARG A 809 -29.82 -24.84 23.94
CA ARG A 809 -28.62 -25.65 24.02
C ARG A 809 -28.50 -26.60 22.84
#